data_5e9f8be46eeacf06fd0ff6671a7c79bc
#
_entry.id   5e9f8be46eeacf06fd0ff6671a7c79bc
#
_cell.length_a   1.000
_cell.length_b   1.000
_cell.length_c   1.000
_cell.angle_alpha   90.00
_cell.angle_beta   90.00
_cell.angle_gamma   90.00
#
_symmetry.space_group_name_H-M   'P 1'
#
loop_
_entity.id
_entity.type
_entity.pdbx_description
1 polymer ?
#
loop_
_entity_poly.entity_id
_entity_poly.type
_entity_poly.pdbx_seq_one_letter_code
_entity_poly.pdbx_strand_id
1 'polypeptide(L)'
;MPSFTRELEHSLHNALAEASRRHHEYATLEHLLLALTADAHASAVMKACSVDIDELAGKVTNYLDTELGALKADASVDPSPTAGFQRVVQRAILHVQSSGREEVTGANVLVALFSERESHAVFFLQQHDMTRLDAVSFISHGIAKGGTSETRAVKGTVPEKDEPEAKSEGKNAKSGESALKQFTVNLNDKSKLGKIDPLIGRHAEVDRTIQILCRRSKNNPLYVGDPGVGKTAIAEGLARKIVEGTVPDVLKPAVIYSLDMGALLAGTRYRGDFEERLKNVVNELEKLPHAVLFIDEIHTVIGAGATSGGAMDASNLLKPALSSGAIRCIGSTTYKEFRNHFEKDRALLRRFQKIDVNEPSVEDTIKILMGLRPSYETHHKLKYTPEAIKAAVELSARYINDRKLPDKAIDVIDETGASQMLLPENKRKKLIGVKEVEAVIATMARIPPKSVSTDDTKALATLESDLKRVVFGQDAAIEKVASAIKLSRAGLREPDKPIGSYLFSGPTGVGKTEVARQLASILGIPLTRFDMSEYMERHSISRLIGAPPGYVGFDQGGLLTDAVDQNPHGVLLLDEIEKAHPDLFNILLQVMDNGKLTDHHGKTVDFRNSIVIMTTNAGAADMAREGVGFGSIARDGEDEEAIKRMFSPEFRNRLDAVVPFDYLPPAIVSRVIDKFILQLELQLAERDVHIQVADDAKAWLIERGYDRLYGARPLGRLIQEKIKQPLAEELLFGKLLHGGEVRVHVKDEGLGFEIVPGVAKPKKLRKPKGGTPATPTNEPLVEA
;
A
#
# COMPACT_ATOMS: atom_id res chain seq x y z
N MET A 1 11.76 -22.20 7.89
CA MET A 1 10.90 -21.96 9.07
C MET A 1 11.76 -22.22 10.30
N PRO A 2 11.64 -21.42 11.36
CA PRO A 2 12.35 -21.69 12.60
C PRO A 2 11.95 -23.08 13.12
N SER A 3 12.93 -23.83 13.63
CA SER A 3 12.70 -25.15 14.25
C SER A 3 12.34 -24.99 15.73
N PHE A 4 11.63 -25.96 16.30
CA PHE A 4 11.42 -26.00 17.73
C PHE A 4 12.65 -26.58 18.44
N THR A 5 12.95 -26.07 19.65
CA THR A 5 13.92 -26.74 20.50
C THR A 5 13.36 -28.07 20.99
N ARG A 6 14.21 -29.09 21.21
CA ARG A 6 13.80 -30.40 21.71
C ARG A 6 13.00 -30.32 23.01
N GLU A 7 13.34 -29.38 23.87
CA GLU A 7 12.65 -29.13 25.13
C GLU A 7 11.23 -28.61 24.89
N LEU A 8 11.05 -27.67 23.93
CA LEU A 8 9.73 -27.19 23.58
C LEU A 8 8.87 -28.26 22.90
N GLU A 9 9.44 -29.06 21.99
CA GLU A 9 8.72 -30.20 21.41
C GLU A 9 8.19 -31.16 22.49
N HIS A 10 9.05 -31.46 23.48
CA HIS A 10 8.66 -32.30 24.61
C HIS A 10 7.55 -31.65 25.43
N SER A 11 7.63 -30.34 25.69
CA SER A 11 6.60 -29.58 26.42
C SER A 11 5.27 -29.55 25.69
N LEU A 12 5.27 -29.40 24.36
CA LEU A 12 4.04 -29.46 23.55
C LEU A 12 3.42 -30.87 23.59
N HIS A 13 4.23 -31.91 23.49
CA HIS A 13 3.76 -33.30 23.66
C HIS A 13 3.21 -33.55 25.04
N ASN A 14 3.87 -33.03 26.08
CA ASN A 14 3.40 -33.16 27.47
C ASN A 14 2.04 -32.48 27.67
N ALA A 15 1.81 -31.30 27.05
CA ALA A 15 0.52 -30.62 27.13
C ALA A 15 -0.62 -31.48 26.55
N LEU A 16 -0.38 -32.15 25.42
CA LEU A 16 -1.34 -33.08 24.82
C LEU A 16 -1.50 -34.34 25.68
N ALA A 17 -0.42 -34.91 26.19
CA ALA A 17 -0.46 -36.09 27.07
C ALA A 17 -1.22 -35.78 28.38
N GLU A 18 -1.08 -34.59 28.97
CA GLU A 18 -1.84 -34.17 30.13
C GLU A 18 -3.34 -34.03 29.86
N ALA A 19 -3.72 -33.52 28.67
CA ALA A 19 -5.11 -33.50 28.25
C ALA A 19 -5.65 -34.93 28.05
N SER A 20 -4.88 -35.83 27.42
CA SER A 20 -5.24 -37.24 27.24
C SER A 20 -5.39 -37.97 28.58
N ARG A 21 -4.48 -37.78 29.54
CA ARG A 21 -4.53 -38.38 30.86
C ARG A 21 -5.80 -38.02 31.65
N ARG A 22 -6.32 -36.79 31.41
CA ARG A 22 -7.56 -36.29 32.02
C ARG A 22 -8.80 -36.61 31.22
N HIS A 23 -8.66 -37.29 30.08
CA HIS A 23 -9.73 -37.58 29.13
C HIS A 23 -10.42 -36.32 28.61
N HIS A 24 -9.66 -35.21 28.41
CA HIS A 24 -10.18 -34.01 27.81
C HIS A 24 -10.11 -34.11 26.28
N GLU A 25 -11.20 -33.72 25.60
CA GLU A 25 -11.28 -33.67 24.13
C GLU A 25 -10.32 -32.65 23.51
N TYR A 26 -10.04 -31.56 24.26
CA TYR A 26 -9.23 -30.46 23.78
C TYR A 26 -8.07 -30.17 24.72
N ALA A 27 -6.87 -29.95 24.16
CA ALA A 27 -5.74 -29.36 24.86
C ALA A 27 -5.85 -27.83 24.86
N THR A 28 -6.05 -27.23 26.02
CA THR A 28 -6.25 -25.79 26.21
C THR A 28 -4.95 -25.05 26.57
N LEU A 29 -5.00 -23.74 26.71
CA LEU A 29 -3.85 -22.91 27.11
C LEU A 29 -3.37 -23.23 28.54
N GLU A 30 -4.24 -23.73 29.39
CA GLU A 30 -3.92 -24.12 30.76
C GLU A 30 -3.08 -25.42 30.77
N HIS A 31 -3.37 -26.37 29.87
CA HIS A 31 -2.52 -27.56 29.67
C HIS A 31 -1.13 -27.15 29.16
N LEU A 32 -1.08 -26.17 28.24
CA LEU A 32 0.17 -25.62 27.73
C LEU A 32 0.96 -24.94 28.85
N LEU A 33 0.31 -24.09 29.66
CA LEU A 33 0.96 -23.44 30.80
C LEU A 33 1.53 -24.45 31.79
N LEU A 34 0.77 -25.51 32.13
CA LEU A 34 1.25 -26.57 33.01
C LEU A 34 2.48 -27.26 32.43
N ALA A 35 2.51 -27.56 31.15
CA ALA A 35 3.68 -28.16 30.49
C ALA A 35 4.89 -27.19 30.47
N LEU A 36 4.65 -25.89 30.30
CA LEU A 36 5.70 -24.86 30.32
C LEU A 36 6.31 -24.66 31.70
N THR A 37 5.66 -25.03 32.82
CA THR A 37 6.26 -24.99 34.15
C THR A 37 7.45 -25.94 34.28
N ALA A 38 7.43 -27.05 33.54
CA ALA A 38 8.51 -28.05 33.46
C ALA A 38 9.54 -27.76 32.36
N ASP A 39 9.28 -26.82 31.46
CA ASP A 39 10.20 -26.43 30.40
C ASP A 39 11.38 -25.62 30.96
N ALA A 40 12.61 -26.00 30.59
CA ALA A 40 13.81 -25.36 31.15
C ALA A 40 13.90 -23.84 30.88
N HIS A 41 13.50 -23.42 29.66
CA HIS A 41 13.56 -22.01 29.26
C HIS A 41 12.40 -21.19 29.84
N ALA A 42 11.18 -21.71 29.80
CA ALA A 42 10.02 -21.04 30.38
C ALA A 42 10.08 -20.97 31.91
N SER A 43 10.49 -22.03 32.58
CA SER A 43 10.63 -22.05 34.05
C SER A 43 11.73 -21.10 34.54
N ALA A 44 12.83 -20.94 33.78
CA ALA A 44 13.85 -19.95 34.11
C ALA A 44 13.29 -18.51 34.04
N VAL A 45 12.47 -18.19 33.06
CA VAL A 45 11.78 -16.88 32.94
C VAL A 45 10.79 -16.69 34.09
N MET A 46 9.97 -17.69 34.43
CA MET A 46 9.02 -17.61 35.57
C MET A 46 9.72 -17.39 36.90
N LYS A 47 10.80 -18.13 37.20
CA LYS A 47 11.61 -17.94 38.38
C LYS A 47 12.25 -16.55 38.45
N ALA A 48 12.77 -16.05 37.33
CA ALA A 48 13.36 -14.71 37.30
C ALA A 48 12.30 -13.60 37.49
N CYS A 49 11.03 -13.91 37.21
CA CYS A 49 9.90 -13.03 37.50
C CYS A 49 9.31 -13.25 38.90
N SER A 50 9.97 -13.99 39.77
CA SER A 50 9.55 -14.30 41.16
C SER A 50 8.26 -15.10 41.26
N VAL A 51 7.96 -15.92 40.25
CA VAL A 51 6.80 -16.85 40.23
C VAL A 51 7.19 -18.13 41.01
N ASP A 52 6.37 -18.52 41.96
CA ASP A 52 6.47 -19.83 42.59
C ASP A 52 5.86 -20.87 41.62
N ILE A 53 6.74 -21.69 41.03
CA ILE A 53 6.33 -22.67 40.01
C ILE A 53 5.48 -23.80 40.59
N ASP A 54 5.77 -24.23 41.83
CA ASP A 54 5.06 -25.33 42.45
C ASP A 54 3.64 -24.88 42.84
N GLU A 55 3.48 -23.66 43.34
CA GLU A 55 2.18 -23.07 43.64
C GLU A 55 1.36 -22.84 42.32
N LEU A 56 2.01 -22.30 41.28
CA LEU A 56 1.38 -22.09 39.99
C LEU A 56 0.90 -23.42 39.37
N ALA A 57 1.77 -24.44 39.35
CA ALA A 57 1.44 -25.76 38.84
C ALA A 57 0.28 -26.40 39.62
N GLY A 58 0.27 -26.23 40.94
CA GLY A 58 -0.83 -26.71 41.81
C GLY A 58 -2.17 -26.05 41.48
N LYS A 59 -2.18 -24.72 41.32
CA LYS A 59 -3.39 -23.94 40.94
C LYS A 59 -3.93 -24.34 39.54
N VAL A 60 -3.04 -24.45 38.56
CA VAL A 60 -3.41 -24.85 37.19
C VAL A 60 -3.92 -26.28 37.20
N THR A 61 -3.28 -27.20 37.91
CA THR A 61 -3.73 -28.60 38.02
C THR A 61 -5.12 -28.70 38.67
N ASN A 62 -5.34 -27.97 39.77
CA ASN A 62 -6.65 -27.95 40.42
C ASN A 62 -7.74 -27.41 39.48
N TYR A 63 -7.44 -26.36 38.71
CA TYR A 63 -8.36 -25.81 37.74
C TYR A 63 -8.71 -26.80 36.61
N LEU A 64 -7.69 -27.49 36.08
CA LEU A 64 -7.89 -28.53 35.04
C LEU A 64 -8.76 -29.68 35.55
N ASP A 65 -8.61 -30.07 36.83
CA ASP A 65 -9.32 -31.20 37.39
C ASP A 65 -10.74 -30.83 37.84
N THR A 66 -11.01 -29.56 38.25
CA THR A 66 -12.33 -29.15 38.79
C THR A 66 -13.20 -28.42 37.77
N GLU A 67 -12.66 -27.40 37.10
CA GLU A 67 -13.47 -26.50 36.26
C GLU A 67 -13.62 -26.96 34.81
N LEU A 68 -12.65 -27.71 34.27
CA LEU A 68 -12.71 -28.24 32.91
C LEU A 68 -13.38 -29.63 32.79
N GLY A 69 -14.13 -30.05 33.82
CA GLY A 69 -14.84 -31.33 33.81
C GLY A 69 -15.84 -31.51 32.66
N ALA A 70 -16.33 -30.43 32.05
CA ALA A 70 -17.20 -30.46 30.87
C ALA A 70 -16.48 -30.82 29.56
N LEU A 71 -15.14 -30.80 29.52
CA LEU A 71 -14.33 -31.21 28.37
C LEU A 71 -14.01 -32.72 28.33
N LYS A 72 -14.55 -33.51 29.27
CA LYS A 72 -14.32 -34.96 29.32
C LYS A 72 -15.04 -35.66 28.16
N ALA A 73 -14.25 -36.33 27.32
CA ALA A 73 -14.72 -37.15 26.24
C ALA A 73 -14.67 -38.67 26.61
N ASP A 74 -15.32 -39.50 25.79
CA ASP A 74 -15.17 -40.94 25.89
C ASP A 74 -13.71 -41.36 25.64
N ALA A 75 -13.23 -42.36 26.34
CA ALA A 75 -11.82 -42.79 26.48
C ALA A 75 -11.07 -43.16 25.16
N SER A 76 -11.61 -42.89 24.00
CA SER A 76 -11.07 -43.31 22.68
C SER A 76 -10.64 -42.14 21.76
N VAL A 77 -10.70 -40.89 22.21
CA VAL A 77 -10.41 -39.74 21.35
C VAL A 77 -9.06 -39.10 21.74
N ASP A 78 -8.17 -38.99 20.76
CA ASP A 78 -6.91 -38.23 20.96
C ASP A 78 -7.22 -36.71 21.08
N PRO A 79 -6.69 -36.04 22.10
CA PRO A 79 -6.98 -34.61 22.34
C PRO A 79 -6.45 -33.73 21.22
N SER A 80 -7.28 -32.83 20.71
CA SER A 80 -6.89 -31.87 19.70
C SER A 80 -6.56 -30.48 20.33
N PRO A 81 -5.52 -29.75 19.85
CA PRO A 81 -5.22 -28.44 20.37
C PRO A 81 -6.31 -27.42 20.01
N THR A 82 -6.73 -26.61 20.98
CA THR A 82 -7.70 -25.53 20.76
C THR A 82 -7.16 -24.47 19.79
N ALA A 83 -8.05 -23.68 19.19
CA ALA A 83 -7.66 -22.56 18.33
C ALA A 83 -6.75 -21.54 19.05
N GLY A 84 -6.96 -21.30 20.36
CA GLY A 84 -6.09 -20.46 21.21
C GLY A 84 -4.68 -21.04 21.35
N PHE A 85 -4.60 -22.36 21.59
CA PHE A 85 -3.30 -23.07 21.67
C PHE A 85 -2.52 -22.93 20.35
N GLN A 86 -3.17 -23.18 19.22
CA GLN A 86 -2.55 -23.06 17.89
C GLN A 86 -2.09 -21.62 17.61
N ARG A 87 -2.90 -20.60 17.92
CA ARG A 87 -2.54 -19.18 17.73
C ARG A 87 -1.31 -18.78 18.55
N VAL A 88 -1.21 -19.23 19.80
CA VAL A 88 -0.06 -18.92 20.66
C VAL A 88 1.23 -19.51 20.08
N VAL A 89 1.20 -20.78 19.63
CA VAL A 89 2.36 -21.42 19.00
C VAL A 89 2.74 -20.72 17.70
N GLN A 90 1.78 -20.42 16.83
CA GLN A 90 2.04 -19.69 15.58
C GLN A 90 2.61 -18.30 15.83
N ARG A 91 2.11 -17.58 16.83
CA ARG A 91 2.61 -16.25 17.20
C ARG A 91 4.04 -16.31 17.71
N ALA A 92 4.40 -17.34 18.47
CA ALA A 92 5.78 -17.57 18.90
C ALA A 92 6.72 -17.81 17.71
N ILE A 93 6.30 -18.60 16.72
CA ILE A 93 7.05 -18.86 15.49
C ILE A 93 7.27 -17.55 14.70
N LEU A 94 6.21 -16.76 14.47
CA LEU A 94 6.28 -15.49 13.75
C LEU A 94 7.19 -14.47 14.46
N HIS A 95 7.13 -14.41 15.78
CA HIS A 95 7.98 -13.51 16.58
C HIS A 95 9.46 -13.88 16.46
N VAL A 96 9.80 -15.18 16.50
CA VAL A 96 11.17 -15.67 16.34
C VAL A 96 11.66 -15.41 14.91
N GLN A 97 10.83 -15.65 13.92
CA GLN A 97 11.14 -15.38 12.50
C GLN A 97 11.41 -13.89 12.24
N SER A 98 10.60 -12.99 12.83
CA SER A 98 10.80 -11.54 12.70
C SER A 98 12.04 -11.02 13.42
N SER A 99 12.51 -11.73 14.44
CA SER A 99 13.74 -11.40 15.21
C SER A 99 15.01 -12.05 14.64
N GLY A 100 14.93 -12.74 13.49
CA GLY A 100 16.07 -13.36 12.81
C GLY A 100 16.68 -14.56 13.55
N ARG A 101 15.96 -15.17 14.51
CA ARG A 101 16.40 -16.36 15.23
C ARG A 101 15.93 -17.65 14.54
N GLU A 102 16.70 -18.72 14.67
CA GLU A 102 16.44 -19.99 13.98
C GLU A 102 15.61 -20.97 14.83
N GLU A 103 15.58 -20.81 16.16
CA GLU A 103 14.93 -21.75 17.07
C GLU A 103 13.88 -21.08 17.97
N VAL A 104 12.73 -21.74 18.12
CA VAL A 104 11.66 -21.35 19.03
C VAL A 104 11.81 -22.08 20.35
N THR A 105 11.85 -21.35 21.46
CA THR A 105 12.01 -21.89 22.82
C THR A 105 10.69 -21.79 23.61
N GLY A 106 10.60 -22.53 24.75
CA GLY A 106 9.46 -22.40 25.67
C GLY A 106 9.27 -20.98 26.21
N ALA A 107 10.34 -20.20 26.37
CA ALA A 107 10.28 -18.80 26.73
C ALA A 107 9.53 -17.93 25.68
N ASN A 108 9.71 -18.20 24.39
CA ASN A 108 8.98 -17.50 23.33
C ASN A 108 7.49 -17.81 23.37
N VAL A 109 7.14 -19.08 23.63
CA VAL A 109 5.73 -19.52 23.77
C VAL A 109 5.10 -18.88 25.01
N LEU A 110 5.81 -18.80 26.13
CA LEU A 110 5.35 -18.13 27.35
C LEU A 110 5.04 -16.65 27.12
N VAL A 111 5.89 -15.91 26.38
CA VAL A 111 5.63 -14.52 26.00
C VAL A 111 4.41 -14.40 25.06
N ALA A 112 4.27 -15.32 24.12
CA ALA A 112 3.15 -15.33 23.20
C ALA A 112 1.81 -15.63 23.91
N LEU A 113 1.83 -16.41 24.98
CA LEU A 113 0.66 -16.78 25.79
C LEU A 113 -0.01 -15.54 26.41
N PHE A 114 0.73 -14.52 26.83
CA PHE A 114 0.18 -13.25 27.33
C PHE A 114 -0.67 -12.47 26.32
N SER A 115 -0.67 -12.86 25.06
CA SER A 115 -1.53 -12.22 24.05
C SER A 115 -2.97 -12.69 24.10
N GLU A 116 -3.26 -13.82 24.72
CA GLU A 116 -4.61 -14.37 24.93
C GLU A 116 -5.13 -13.90 26.30
N ARG A 117 -5.43 -12.62 26.43
CA ARG A 117 -5.72 -11.90 27.68
C ARG A 117 -6.90 -12.46 28.49
N GLU A 118 -7.82 -13.14 27.83
CA GLU A 118 -9.04 -13.70 28.44
C GLU A 118 -8.86 -15.15 28.90
N SER A 119 -7.64 -15.74 28.77
CA SER A 119 -7.39 -17.11 29.21
C SER A 119 -7.10 -17.20 30.71
N HIS A 120 -7.54 -18.27 31.34
CA HIS A 120 -7.19 -18.55 32.75
C HIS A 120 -5.70 -18.77 32.92
N ALA A 121 -5.00 -19.24 31.88
CA ALA A 121 -3.54 -19.37 31.91
C ALA A 121 -2.84 -18.02 32.19
N VAL A 122 -3.28 -16.95 31.50
CA VAL A 122 -2.74 -15.59 31.74
C VAL A 122 -3.18 -15.06 33.11
N PHE A 123 -4.40 -15.34 33.53
CA PHE A 123 -4.89 -14.94 34.84
C PHE A 123 -4.04 -15.54 35.97
N PHE A 124 -3.66 -16.83 35.92
CA PHE A 124 -2.77 -17.45 36.91
C PHE A 124 -1.38 -16.81 36.94
N LEU A 125 -0.79 -16.48 35.79
CA LEU A 125 0.49 -15.77 35.73
C LEU A 125 0.39 -14.37 36.35
N GLN A 126 -0.73 -13.67 36.10
CA GLN A 126 -0.97 -12.34 36.71
C GLN A 126 -1.22 -12.40 38.20
N GLN A 127 -1.81 -13.45 38.74
CA GLN A 127 -1.94 -13.67 40.18
C GLN A 127 -0.60 -13.76 40.88
N HIS A 128 0.45 -14.19 40.18
CA HIS A 128 1.83 -14.20 40.66
C HIS A 128 2.61 -12.94 40.27
N ASP A 129 1.90 -11.82 39.99
CA ASP A 129 2.46 -10.52 39.60
C ASP A 129 3.41 -10.58 38.40
N MET A 130 3.29 -11.61 37.52
CA MET A 130 4.07 -11.74 36.32
C MET A 130 3.38 -11.02 35.16
N THR A 131 4.10 -10.09 34.52
CA THR A 131 3.62 -9.38 33.33
C THR A 131 4.40 -9.81 32.07
N ARG A 132 3.80 -9.58 30.90
CA ARG A 132 4.50 -9.78 29.63
C ARG A 132 5.81 -9.00 29.55
N LEU A 133 5.82 -7.79 30.11
CA LEU A 133 7.00 -6.92 30.11
C LEU A 133 8.15 -7.52 30.93
N ASP A 134 7.84 -8.10 32.07
CA ASP A 134 8.82 -8.77 32.92
C ASP A 134 9.49 -9.94 32.20
N ALA A 135 8.65 -10.77 31.53
CA ALA A 135 9.14 -11.90 30.75
C ALA A 135 10.04 -11.45 29.57
N VAL A 136 9.64 -10.42 28.81
CA VAL A 136 10.43 -9.88 27.69
C VAL A 136 11.72 -9.23 28.21
N SER A 137 11.69 -8.50 29.34
CA SER A 137 12.88 -7.86 29.93
C SER A 137 13.92 -8.87 30.35
N PHE A 138 13.47 -10.00 30.90
CA PHE A 138 14.41 -11.08 31.25
C PHE A 138 15.01 -11.77 30.02
N ILE A 139 14.21 -12.05 29.00
CA ILE A 139 14.66 -12.74 27.76
C ILE A 139 15.65 -11.86 26.99
N SER A 140 15.40 -10.54 26.92
CA SER A 140 16.22 -9.62 26.13
C SER A 140 17.41 -9.01 26.88
N HIS A 141 17.32 -8.82 28.20
CA HIS A 141 18.30 -8.09 28.97
C HIS A 141 18.81 -8.83 30.22
N GLY A 142 18.27 -10.02 30.54
CA GLY A 142 18.65 -10.80 31.70
C GLY A 142 18.27 -10.14 33.05
N ILE A 143 17.33 -9.19 33.06
CA ILE A 143 16.95 -8.44 34.27
C ILE A 143 15.84 -9.19 34.99
N ALA A 144 16.14 -9.71 36.19
CA ALA A 144 15.19 -10.37 37.09
C ALA A 144 14.37 -9.37 37.90
N LYS A 145 13.09 -9.68 38.15
CA LYS A 145 12.19 -8.89 39.00
C LYS A 145 12.59 -9.09 40.45
N GLY A 146 13.32 -8.10 41.04
CA GLY A 146 13.68 -8.18 42.47
C GLY A 146 15.17 -8.09 42.81
N GLY A 147 16.01 -7.62 41.92
CA GLY A 147 17.38 -7.13 42.17
C GLY A 147 18.24 -7.98 43.14
N THR A 148 18.71 -9.14 42.70
CA THR A 148 19.99 -9.73 43.12
C THR A 148 20.58 -10.43 41.90
N SER A 149 21.70 -9.91 41.44
CA SER A 149 22.47 -10.48 40.34
C SER A 149 23.14 -11.75 40.81
N GLU A 150 22.61 -12.87 40.38
CA GLU A 150 23.34 -14.13 40.18
C GLU A 150 22.41 -15.15 39.55
N THR A 151 22.43 -15.23 38.22
CA THR A 151 22.27 -16.52 37.54
C THR A 151 22.59 -16.38 36.06
N ARG A 152 23.37 -17.30 35.57
CA ARG A 152 23.96 -17.45 34.25
C ARG A 152 22.97 -17.20 33.10
N ALA A 153 23.37 -16.32 32.19
CA ALA A 153 22.78 -16.18 30.87
C ALA A 153 22.74 -17.52 30.15
N VAL A 154 21.57 -17.84 29.58
CA VAL A 154 21.37 -18.97 28.68
C VAL A 154 22.15 -18.67 27.42
N LYS A 155 23.21 -19.47 27.14
CA LYS A 155 24.05 -19.38 25.95
C LYS A 155 23.26 -19.68 24.69
N GLY A 156 23.34 -18.75 23.78
CA GLY A 156 22.89 -18.95 22.40
C GLY A 156 23.17 -17.72 21.57
N THR A 157 24.41 -17.26 21.48
CA THR A 157 24.98 -16.45 20.37
C THR A 157 26.47 -16.24 20.62
N VAL A 158 27.28 -16.50 19.61
CA VAL A 158 28.71 -16.21 19.55
C VAL A 158 28.84 -14.70 19.30
N PRO A 159 29.59 -13.94 20.10
CA PRO A 159 29.95 -12.59 19.74
C PRO A 159 31.33 -12.56 19.08
N GLU A 160 31.43 -11.84 17.99
CA GLU A 160 32.71 -11.35 17.52
C GLU A 160 33.35 -10.41 18.53
N LYS A 161 34.67 -10.58 18.62
CA LYS A 161 35.57 -9.86 19.50
C LYS A 161 35.63 -8.38 19.13
N ASP A 162 35.55 -7.52 20.12
CA ASP A 162 36.41 -6.35 20.21
C ASP A 162 36.72 -6.02 21.67
N GLU A 163 37.91 -5.43 21.89
CA GLU A 163 38.73 -5.39 23.07
C GLU A 163 38.22 -4.56 24.26
N PRO A 164 38.86 -4.63 25.42
CA PRO A 164 38.24 -4.24 26.68
C PRO A 164 38.48 -2.76 27.03
N GLU A 165 37.43 -2.03 27.29
CA GLU A 165 37.54 -0.76 27.99
C GLU A 165 36.97 -0.81 29.41
N ALA A 166 37.75 -0.17 30.25
CA ALA A 166 37.79 -0.18 31.68
C ALA A 166 36.46 0.13 32.40
N LYS A 167 36.36 -0.48 33.58
CA LYS A 167 35.47 -0.11 34.67
C LYS A 167 35.46 1.41 34.90
N SER A 168 34.30 2.02 34.80
CA SER A 168 34.08 3.26 35.55
C SER A 168 32.78 3.16 36.35
N GLU A 169 32.99 3.28 37.61
CA GLU A 169 32.02 3.47 38.65
C GLU A 169 31.02 4.58 38.35
N GLY A 170 29.82 4.45 38.89
CA GLY A 170 28.80 5.49 38.87
C GLY A 170 29.35 6.83 39.33
N LYS A 171 29.20 7.81 38.44
CA LYS A 171 29.19 9.23 38.81
C LYS A 171 28.11 9.93 38.05
N ASN A 172 27.27 10.57 38.79
CA ASN A 172 26.36 11.65 38.46
C ASN A 172 26.79 12.47 37.24
N ALA A 173 25.75 12.80 36.45
CA ALA A 173 25.63 14.07 35.79
C ALA A 173 26.91 14.62 35.16
N LYS A 174 27.08 14.52 33.88
CA LYS A 174 27.73 15.59 33.11
C LYS A 174 26.87 16.87 33.25
N SER A 175 27.05 17.55 34.37
CA SER A 175 26.68 18.93 34.59
C SER A 175 27.61 19.77 33.70
N GLY A 176 27.14 20.20 32.54
CA GLY A 176 27.92 21.08 31.68
C GLY A 176 27.29 21.45 30.32
N GLU A 177 26.43 20.63 29.77
CA GLU A 177 25.71 21.00 28.54
C GLU A 177 24.28 21.40 28.89
N SER A 178 23.90 22.64 28.47
CA SER A 178 22.55 23.20 28.59
C SER A 178 21.53 22.28 27.97
N ALA A 179 20.38 22.01 28.63
CA ALA A 179 19.27 21.20 28.07
C ALA A 179 18.79 21.74 26.72
N LEU A 180 18.91 23.06 26.50
CA LEU A 180 18.67 23.68 25.20
C LEU A 180 19.58 23.15 24.10
N LYS A 181 20.89 22.93 24.39
CA LYS A 181 21.80 22.42 23.37
C LYS A 181 21.57 20.93 23.06
N GLN A 182 21.05 20.18 24.02
CA GLN A 182 20.80 18.74 23.85
C GLN A 182 19.48 18.46 23.12
N PHE A 183 18.44 19.25 23.38
CA PHE A 183 17.08 18.97 22.93
C PHE A 183 16.49 20.02 21.97
N THR A 184 17.27 21.03 21.61
CA THR A 184 16.81 22.04 20.64
C THR A 184 17.89 22.39 19.61
N VAL A 185 17.46 22.79 18.42
CA VAL A 185 18.31 23.30 17.36
C VAL A 185 18.11 24.81 17.25
N ASN A 186 19.17 25.60 17.36
CA ASN A 186 19.11 27.04 17.15
C ASN A 186 19.03 27.35 15.65
N LEU A 187 17.85 27.80 15.19
CA LEU A 187 17.61 28.10 13.77
C LEU A 187 18.38 29.34 13.30
N ASN A 188 18.62 30.30 14.19
CA ASN A 188 19.39 31.49 13.81
C ASN A 188 20.86 31.11 13.49
N ASP A 189 21.46 30.23 14.28
CA ASP A 189 22.83 29.77 14.03
C ASP A 189 22.89 28.86 12.80
N LYS A 190 21.86 28.02 12.59
CA LYS A 190 21.70 27.22 11.36
C LYS A 190 21.64 28.13 10.12
N SER A 191 20.96 29.29 10.25
CA SER A 191 20.86 30.28 9.16
C SER A 191 22.21 30.98 8.90
N LYS A 192 22.95 31.37 9.95
CA LYS A 192 24.30 31.99 9.82
C LYS A 192 25.29 31.06 9.11
N LEU A 193 25.14 29.74 9.32
CA LEU A 193 25.94 28.70 8.65
C LEU A 193 25.53 28.44 7.20
N GLY A 194 24.50 29.13 6.67
CA GLY A 194 24.00 28.93 5.31
C GLY A 194 23.27 27.58 5.10
N LYS A 195 22.83 26.93 6.17
CA LYS A 195 22.16 25.64 6.13
C LYS A 195 20.63 25.73 6.05
N ILE A 196 20.08 26.94 5.89
CA ILE A 196 18.65 27.18 5.70
C ILE A 196 18.43 27.66 4.28
N ASP A 197 17.59 26.98 3.55
CA ASP A 197 17.21 27.31 2.21
C ASP A 197 16.41 28.63 2.14
N PRO A 198 16.44 29.35 1.00
CA PRO A 198 15.69 30.59 0.85
C PRO A 198 14.18 30.34 0.86
N LEU A 199 13.45 31.09 1.68
CA LEU A 199 12.00 31.06 1.70
C LEU A 199 11.42 31.86 0.54
N ILE A 200 10.65 31.26 -0.32
CA ILE A 200 10.06 31.87 -1.50
C ILE A 200 8.55 31.76 -1.43
N GLY A 201 7.85 32.85 -1.75
CA GLY A 201 6.39 32.84 -1.94
C GLY A 201 5.53 32.83 -0.68
N ARG A 202 6.10 32.83 0.54
CA ARG A 202 5.39 32.77 1.83
C ARG A 202 5.44 34.07 2.63
N HIS A 203 5.47 35.22 1.94
CA HIS A 203 5.61 36.52 2.58
C HIS A 203 4.44 36.84 3.50
N ALA A 204 3.20 36.55 3.09
CA ALA A 204 2.01 36.85 3.86
C ALA A 204 1.96 36.07 5.19
N GLU A 205 2.33 34.79 5.17
CA GLU A 205 2.36 33.94 6.36
C GLU A 205 3.48 34.39 7.32
N VAL A 206 4.66 34.76 6.80
CA VAL A 206 5.75 35.27 7.63
C VAL A 206 5.39 36.63 8.24
N ASP A 207 4.86 37.56 7.46
CA ASP A 207 4.44 38.87 7.95
C ASP A 207 3.32 38.73 9.00
N ARG A 208 2.41 37.82 8.79
CA ARG A 208 1.38 37.50 9.80
C ARG A 208 1.99 36.90 11.07
N THR A 209 2.99 36.05 10.95
CA THR A 209 3.74 35.49 12.09
C THR A 209 4.44 36.58 12.87
N ILE A 210 5.12 37.51 12.19
CA ILE A 210 5.77 38.68 12.78
C ILE A 210 4.75 39.52 13.55
N GLN A 211 3.59 39.82 12.94
CA GLN A 211 2.52 40.57 13.60
C GLN A 211 2.04 39.91 14.88
N ILE A 212 1.88 38.59 14.85
CA ILE A 212 1.39 37.82 16.01
C ILE A 212 2.45 37.83 17.11
N LEU A 213 3.70 37.57 16.80
CA LEU A 213 4.81 37.57 17.79
C LEU A 213 5.03 38.94 18.44
N CYS A 214 4.68 40.06 17.78
CA CYS A 214 4.73 41.41 18.31
C CYS A 214 3.55 41.76 19.21
N ARG A 215 2.51 40.93 19.32
CA ARG A 215 1.32 41.20 20.16
C ARG A 215 1.64 41.09 21.65
N ARG A 216 0.86 41.79 22.46
CA ARG A 216 0.95 41.71 23.92
C ARG A 216 0.33 40.42 24.45
N SER A 217 -0.73 39.91 23.82
CA SER A 217 -1.43 38.68 24.19
C SER A 217 -1.79 37.91 22.92
N LYS A 218 -2.00 36.60 23.02
CA LYS A 218 -2.17 35.69 21.89
C LYS A 218 -1.04 35.83 20.88
N ASN A 219 0.17 35.88 21.40
CA ASN A 219 1.42 36.11 20.68
C ASN A 219 2.09 34.83 20.20
N ASN A 220 1.37 33.70 20.22
CA ASN A 220 1.87 32.40 19.77
C ASN A 220 1.21 32.04 18.43
N PRO A 221 1.89 32.09 17.29
CA PRO A 221 1.35 31.66 16.03
C PRO A 221 1.27 30.14 15.96
N LEU A 222 0.20 29.63 15.33
CA LEU A 222 0.00 28.21 15.06
C LEU A 222 -0.23 28.00 13.57
N TYR A 223 0.73 27.38 12.89
CA TYR A 223 0.58 27.01 11.49
C TYR A 223 -0.32 25.78 11.36
N VAL A 224 -1.40 25.91 10.62
CA VAL A 224 -2.34 24.82 10.35
C VAL A 224 -2.43 24.60 8.86
N GLY A 225 -2.12 23.40 8.39
CA GLY A 225 -2.13 23.06 6.98
C GLY A 225 -1.81 21.59 6.76
N ASP A 226 -2.06 21.09 5.54
CA ASP A 226 -1.77 19.72 5.17
C ASP A 226 -0.28 19.37 5.32
N PRO A 227 0.08 18.09 5.44
CA PRO A 227 1.50 17.67 5.39
C PRO A 227 2.14 18.11 4.06
N GLY A 228 3.43 18.48 4.10
CA GLY A 228 4.18 18.81 2.89
C GLY A 228 3.94 20.20 2.30
N VAL A 229 3.08 21.07 2.89
CA VAL A 229 2.86 22.43 2.37
C VAL A 229 3.95 23.46 2.75
N GLY A 230 4.96 23.04 3.53
CA GLY A 230 6.11 23.90 3.90
C GLY A 230 5.93 24.66 5.21
N LYS A 231 5.21 24.15 6.22
CA LYS A 231 5.02 24.79 7.54
C LYS A 231 6.34 25.06 8.27
N THR A 232 7.24 24.08 8.28
CA THR A 232 8.56 24.18 8.91
C THR A 232 9.45 25.22 8.22
N ALA A 233 9.37 25.31 6.89
CA ALA A 233 10.11 26.28 6.10
C ALA A 233 9.74 27.74 6.44
N ILE A 234 8.52 28.02 6.90
CA ILE A 234 8.10 29.37 7.33
C ILE A 234 8.85 29.77 8.62
N ALA A 235 9.02 28.86 9.57
CA ALA A 235 9.79 29.13 10.79
C ALA A 235 11.29 29.30 10.51
N GLU A 236 11.86 28.49 9.63
CA GLU A 236 13.24 28.62 9.17
C GLU A 236 13.46 29.94 8.40
N GLY A 237 12.53 30.30 7.50
CA GLY A 237 12.57 31.56 6.79
C GLY A 237 12.44 32.80 7.68
N LEU A 238 11.64 32.69 8.77
CA LEU A 238 11.58 33.74 9.79
C LEU A 238 12.93 33.89 10.51
N ALA A 239 13.57 32.77 10.91
CA ALA A 239 14.90 32.81 11.53
C ALA A 239 15.93 33.47 10.62
N ARG A 240 15.88 33.22 9.31
CA ARG A 240 16.74 33.86 8.29
C ARG A 240 16.47 35.35 8.20
N LYS A 241 15.22 35.80 8.13
CA LYS A 241 14.85 37.21 8.15
C LYS A 241 15.32 37.94 9.41
N ILE A 242 15.32 37.28 10.57
CA ILE A 242 15.85 37.83 11.83
C ILE A 242 17.35 38.03 11.72
N VAL A 243 18.09 37.05 11.20
CA VAL A 243 19.55 37.13 11.02
C VAL A 243 19.93 38.19 10.00
N GLU A 244 19.16 38.34 8.91
CA GLU A 244 19.32 39.36 7.89
C GLU A 244 18.90 40.78 8.36
N GLY A 245 18.25 40.88 9.53
CA GLY A 245 17.80 42.15 10.11
C GLY A 245 16.56 42.76 9.41
N THR A 246 15.87 42.01 8.56
CA THR A 246 14.70 42.46 7.78
C THR A 246 13.38 42.33 8.55
N VAL A 247 13.44 42.37 9.89
CA VAL A 247 12.30 42.29 10.80
C VAL A 247 12.20 43.56 11.66
N PRO A 248 11.01 43.86 12.24
CA PRO A 248 10.86 45.00 13.17
C PRO A 248 11.83 44.92 14.34
N ASP A 249 12.23 46.09 14.87
CA ASP A 249 13.23 46.19 15.95
C ASP A 249 12.93 45.33 17.19
N VAL A 250 11.66 45.12 17.49
CA VAL A 250 11.22 44.28 18.60
C VAL A 250 11.63 42.81 18.43
N LEU A 251 11.77 42.32 17.21
CA LEU A 251 12.14 40.95 16.90
C LEU A 251 13.60 40.76 16.45
N LYS A 252 14.36 41.85 16.26
CA LYS A 252 15.79 41.73 15.91
C LYS A 252 16.60 40.88 16.90
N PRO A 253 16.38 40.99 18.25
CA PRO A 253 17.10 40.18 19.22
C PRO A 253 16.52 38.78 19.39
N ALA A 254 15.45 38.39 18.66
CA ALA A 254 14.80 37.12 18.82
C ALA A 254 15.65 35.94 18.30
N VAL A 255 15.66 34.86 19.06
CA VAL A 255 16.32 33.59 18.70
C VAL A 255 15.29 32.49 18.68
N ILE A 256 15.20 31.77 17.56
CA ILE A 256 14.25 30.68 17.38
C ILE A 256 14.95 29.35 17.69
N TYR A 257 14.43 28.64 18.66
CA TYR A 257 14.85 27.29 19.05
C TYR A 257 13.83 26.27 18.56
N SER A 258 14.21 25.38 17.66
CA SER A 258 13.38 24.27 17.21
C SER A 258 13.53 23.09 18.17
N LEU A 259 12.42 22.64 18.72
CA LEU A 259 12.40 21.47 19.64
C LEU A 259 12.63 20.19 18.85
N ASP A 260 13.61 19.39 19.28
CA ASP A 260 13.87 18.07 18.71
C ASP A 260 13.14 17.00 19.52
N MET A 261 11.98 16.58 19.01
CA MET A 261 11.16 15.56 19.65
C MET A 261 11.86 14.20 19.69
N GLY A 262 12.67 13.89 18.67
CA GLY A 262 13.45 12.66 18.62
C GLY A 262 14.48 12.58 19.75
N ALA A 263 15.24 13.66 19.95
CA ALA A 263 16.22 13.77 21.05
C ALA A 263 15.56 13.74 22.43
N LEU A 264 14.38 14.36 22.58
CA LEU A 264 13.63 14.32 23.84
C LEU A 264 13.14 12.92 24.21
N LEU A 265 12.72 12.13 23.23
CA LEU A 265 12.19 10.78 23.41
C LEU A 265 13.29 9.71 23.45
N ALA A 266 14.46 9.99 22.86
CA ALA A 266 15.56 9.02 22.82
C ALA A 266 16.02 8.61 24.22
N GLY A 267 15.98 7.31 24.51
CA GLY A 267 16.44 6.74 25.79
C GLY A 267 15.52 7.01 26.97
N THR A 268 14.35 7.62 26.83
CA THR A 268 13.35 7.73 27.90
C THR A 268 12.67 6.38 28.11
N ARG A 269 12.77 5.84 29.31
CA ARG A 269 12.10 4.59 29.73
C ARG A 269 10.77 4.86 30.44
N TYR A 270 10.67 5.99 31.10
CA TYR A 270 9.51 6.39 31.88
C TYR A 270 8.96 7.74 31.43
N ARG A 271 7.67 7.94 31.62
CA ARG A 271 6.97 9.19 31.34
C ARG A 271 7.63 10.40 32.05
N GLY A 272 8.12 10.23 33.27
CA GLY A 272 8.78 11.26 34.05
C GLY A 272 10.04 11.82 33.39
N ASP A 273 10.81 10.99 32.70
CA ASP A 273 12.06 11.41 32.05
C ASP A 273 11.82 12.44 30.97
N PHE A 274 10.78 12.22 30.14
CA PHE A 274 10.38 13.16 29.10
C PHE A 274 9.85 14.48 29.69
N GLU A 275 8.97 14.38 30.69
CA GLU A 275 8.42 15.55 31.39
C GLU A 275 9.52 16.40 32.02
N GLU A 276 10.51 15.76 32.66
CA GLU A 276 11.67 16.44 33.27
C GLU A 276 12.54 17.13 32.20
N ARG A 277 12.86 16.46 31.12
CA ARG A 277 13.64 17.04 30.02
C ARG A 277 12.93 18.26 29.40
N LEU A 278 11.63 18.12 29.10
CA LEU A 278 10.85 19.25 28.55
C LEU A 278 10.77 20.40 29.55
N LYS A 279 10.57 20.12 30.81
CA LYS A 279 10.58 21.11 31.89
C LYS A 279 11.91 21.85 31.99
N ASN A 280 13.03 21.15 31.86
CA ASN A 280 14.35 21.75 31.86
C ASN A 280 14.57 22.67 30.66
N VAL A 281 14.12 22.27 29.46
CA VAL A 281 14.14 23.13 28.26
C VAL A 281 13.32 24.40 28.51
N VAL A 282 12.09 24.26 29.01
CA VAL A 282 11.20 25.39 29.32
C VAL A 282 11.85 26.36 30.34
N ASN A 283 12.38 25.84 31.43
CA ASN A 283 13.05 26.64 32.47
C ASN A 283 14.29 27.39 31.96
N GLU A 284 15.02 26.80 31.02
CA GLU A 284 16.16 27.49 30.38
C GLU A 284 15.71 28.56 29.42
N LEU A 285 14.66 28.30 28.64
CA LEU A 285 14.08 29.30 27.72
C LEU A 285 13.51 30.50 28.47
N GLU A 286 12.87 30.31 29.61
CA GLU A 286 12.35 31.41 30.44
C GLU A 286 13.45 32.39 30.93
N LYS A 287 14.68 31.92 31.06
CA LYS A 287 15.83 32.75 31.44
C LYS A 287 16.43 33.56 30.28
N LEU A 288 16.04 33.20 29.02
CA LEU A 288 16.57 33.88 27.82
C LEU A 288 15.58 34.93 27.35
N PRO A 289 15.88 36.20 27.47
CA PRO A 289 15.03 37.24 26.89
C PRO A 289 14.98 37.05 25.37
N HIS A 290 13.79 37.18 24.82
CA HIS A 290 13.54 37.10 23.35
C HIS A 290 13.67 35.67 22.76
N ALA A 291 13.72 34.61 23.54
CA ALA A 291 13.66 33.26 23.02
C ALA A 291 12.27 32.93 22.46
N VAL A 292 12.23 32.25 21.33
CA VAL A 292 11.01 31.74 20.67
C VAL A 292 11.19 30.24 20.49
N LEU A 293 10.28 29.45 21.05
CA LEU A 293 10.26 28.00 20.88
C LEU A 293 9.46 27.63 19.64
N PHE A 294 10.05 26.92 18.71
CA PHE A 294 9.35 26.32 17.59
C PHE A 294 9.12 24.81 17.87
N ILE A 295 7.86 24.38 17.81
CA ILE A 295 7.48 22.98 17.96
C ILE A 295 6.80 22.54 16.69
N ASP A 296 7.50 21.71 15.93
CA ASP A 296 6.90 21.04 14.79
C ASP A 296 5.99 19.90 15.27
N GLU A 297 4.90 19.67 14.58
CA GLU A 297 3.88 18.68 14.99
C GLU A 297 3.47 18.80 16.45
N ILE A 298 3.17 20.02 16.94
CA ILE A 298 2.88 20.33 18.34
C ILE A 298 1.78 19.45 18.95
N HIS A 299 0.93 18.85 18.13
CA HIS A 299 -0.08 17.88 18.57
C HIS A 299 0.52 16.62 19.22
N THR A 300 1.76 16.25 18.88
CA THR A 300 2.47 15.13 19.50
C THR A 300 2.76 15.38 20.98
N VAL A 301 2.95 16.64 21.35
CA VAL A 301 3.15 17.08 22.74
C VAL A 301 1.83 17.25 23.48
N ILE A 302 0.76 17.65 22.79
CA ILE A 302 -0.52 18.06 23.38
C ILE A 302 -1.54 16.92 23.43
N GLY A 303 -1.53 16.01 22.48
CA GLY A 303 -2.60 15.03 22.26
C GLY A 303 -2.30 13.60 22.64
N ALA A 304 -1.15 13.34 23.10
CA ALA A 304 -0.67 11.99 23.42
C ALA A 304 -1.38 11.32 24.64
N GLY A 305 -2.49 11.88 25.15
CA GLY A 305 -3.15 11.44 26.38
C GLY A 305 -4.46 10.69 26.28
N ALA A 306 -5.03 10.46 25.09
CA ALA A 306 -6.42 10.04 24.96
C ALA A 306 -6.67 8.55 24.58
N THR A 307 -5.65 7.73 24.43
CA THR A 307 -5.85 6.28 24.16
C THR A 307 -5.31 5.43 25.31
N SER A 308 -6.07 4.43 25.69
CA SER A 308 -5.92 3.46 26.77
C SER A 308 -4.49 2.87 26.86
N GLY A 309 -3.56 3.59 27.49
CA GLY A 309 -2.19 3.11 27.63
C GLY A 309 -1.17 4.17 28.08
N GLY A 310 -1.58 5.28 28.69
CA GLY A 310 -0.63 6.18 29.34
C GLY A 310 0.10 7.13 28.40
N ALA A 311 -0.61 7.77 27.52
CA ALA A 311 -0.07 8.76 26.61
C ALA A 311 0.22 10.08 27.33
N MET A 312 1.32 10.74 26.94
CA MET A 312 1.96 11.90 27.55
C MET A 312 1.09 13.17 27.40
N ASP A 313 0.55 13.70 28.49
CA ASP A 313 -0.09 15.02 28.49
C ASP A 313 0.92 16.09 28.92
N ALA A 314 1.89 16.36 28.04
CA ALA A 314 2.88 17.41 28.27
C ALA A 314 2.28 18.84 28.09
N SER A 315 1.01 18.95 27.69
CA SER A 315 0.31 20.22 27.59
C SER A 315 0.25 20.94 28.93
N ASN A 316 0.19 20.20 30.04
CA ASN A 316 0.14 20.77 31.38
C ASN A 316 1.45 21.45 31.80
N LEU A 317 2.59 21.08 31.18
CA LEU A 317 3.88 21.73 31.41
C LEU A 317 4.03 23.02 30.61
N LEU A 318 3.50 23.06 29.37
CA LEU A 318 3.59 24.24 28.51
C LEU A 318 2.52 25.31 28.87
N LYS A 319 1.34 24.88 29.33
CA LYS A 319 0.23 25.79 29.66
C LYS A 319 0.61 26.94 30.64
N PRO A 320 1.33 26.72 31.74
CA PRO A 320 1.75 27.79 32.64
C PRO A 320 2.68 28.79 31.97
N ALA A 321 3.73 28.31 31.29
CA ALA A 321 4.74 29.15 30.63
C ALA A 321 4.15 30.01 29.47
N LEU A 322 3.22 29.42 28.70
CA LEU A 322 2.46 30.13 27.67
C LEU A 322 1.44 31.13 28.27
N SER A 323 0.94 30.86 29.49
CA SER A 323 -0.05 31.69 30.17
C SER A 323 0.55 32.94 30.77
N SER A 324 1.70 32.79 31.39
CA SER A 324 2.49 33.91 31.95
C SER A 324 3.07 34.83 30.87
N GLY A 325 3.15 34.34 29.61
CA GLY A 325 3.86 35.01 28.54
C GLY A 325 5.39 34.98 28.68
N ALA A 326 5.89 34.13 29.57
CA ALA A 326 7.33 33.95 29.81
C ALA A 326 8.02 33.39 28.57
N ILE A 327 7.32 32.56 27.80
CA ILE A 327 7.83 31.98 26.55
C ILE A 327 6.89 32.32 25.39
N ARG A 328 7.47 32.64 24.23
CA ARG A 328 6.76 32.70 22.96
C ARG A 328 6.95 31.37 22.24
N CYS A 329 5.86 30.87 21.65
CA CYS A 329 5.87 29.58 20.97
C CYS A 329 5.28 29.71 19.57
N ILE A 330 5.95 29.11 18.59
CA ILE A 330 5.43 28.86 17.25
C ILE A 330 5.10 27.38 17.15
N GLY A 331 3.86 27.02 16.87
CA GLY A 331 3.48 25.61 16.66
C GLY A 331 3.17 25.33 15.20
N SER A 332 3.34 24.08 14.77
CA SER A 332 2.81 23.59 13.51
C SER A 332 1.92 22.37 13.74
N THR A 333 0.86 22.21 12.95
CA THR A 333 -0.04 21.05 13.01
C THR A 333 -0.80 20.85 11.71
N THR A 334 -1.49 19.72 11.57
CA THR A 334 -2.41 19.48 10.44
C THR A 334 -3.84 19.92 10.78
N TYR A 335 -4.69 20.08 9.76
CA TYR A 335 -6.11 20.39 9.98
C TYR A 335 -6.83 19.31 10.79
N LYS A 336 -6.50 18.03 10.57
CA LYS A 336 -7.08 16.90 11.28
C LYS A 336 -6.73 16.95 12.78
N GLU A 337 -5.45 17.12 13.07
CA GLU A 337 -4.93 17.14 14.44
C GLU A 337 -5.34 18.41 15.19
N PHE A 338 -5.46 19.55 14.48
CA PHE A 338 -6.01 20.78 15.05
C PHE A 338 -7.42 20.57 15.59
N ARG A 339 -8.32 19.94 14.81
CA ARG A 339 -9.68 19.62 15.27
C ARG A 339 -9.70 18.61 16.41
N ASN A 340 -8.83 17.60 16.36
CA ASN A 340 -8.82 16.53 17.35
C ASN A 340 -8.29 16.97 18.72
N HIS A 341 -7.29 17.83 18.75
CA HIS A 341 -6.55 18.20 19.95
C HIS A 341 -6.74 19.66 20.39
N PHE A 342 -6.56 20.63 19.47
CA PHE A 342 -6.61 22.04 19.83
C PHE A 342 -8.02 22.59 20.04
N GLU A 343 -8.98 22.24 19.21
CA GLU A 343 -10.36 22.73 19.34
C GLU A 343 -11.03 22.23 20.63
N LYS A 344 -10.61 21.07 21.12
CA LYS A 344 -11.10 20.50 22.37
C LYS A 344 -10.50 21.18 23.61
N ASP A 345 -9.28 21.72 23.51
CA ASP A 345 -8.60 22.43 24.61
C ASP A 345 -8.76 23.94 24.47
N ARG A 346 -9.82 24.49 25.08
CA ARG A 346 -10.12 25.93 25.10
C ARG A 346 -9.00 26.78 25.72
N ALA A 347 -8.19 26.22 26.59
CA ALA A 347 -7.08 26.93 27.25
C ALA A 347 -5.94 27.20 26.27
N LEU A 348 -5.58 26.24 25.45
CA LEU A 348 -4.58 26.37 24.38
C LEU A 348 -5.11 27.25 23.24
N LEU A 349 -6.36 27.06 22.80
CA LEU A 349 -6.95 27.83 21.72
C LEU A 349 -6.94 29.34 22.01
N ARG A 350 -7.09 29.76 23.28
CA ARG A 350 -7.05 31.17 23.68
C ARG A 350 -5.64 31.79 23.62
N ARG A 351 -4.58 30.96 23.55
CA ARG A 351 -3.18 31.42 23.59
C ARG A 351 -2.49 31.38 22.23
N PHE A 352 -2.97 30.55 21.35
CA PHE A 352 -2.48 30.45 19.98
C PHE A 352 -3.36 31.25 19.01
N GLN A 353 -2.72 31.82 17.99
CA GLN A 353 -3.40 32.41 16.86
C GLN A 353 -3.15 31.57 15.62
N LYS A 354 -4.22 31.01 15.06
CA LYS A 354 -4.19 30.20 13.86
C LYS A 354 -3.73 31.01 12.65
N ILE A 355 -2.83 30.43 11.85
CA ILE A 355 -2.43 30.84 10.52
C ILE A 355 -2.64 29.66 9.59
N ASP A 356 -3.54 29.79 8.61
CA ASP A 356 -3.78 28.76 7.62
C ASP A 356 -2.64 28.77 6.59
N VAL A 357 -2.03 27.61 6.37
CA VAL A 357 -0.95 27.41 5.38
C VAL A 357 -1.49 26.52 4.27
N ASN A 358 -1.94 27.14 3.20
CA ASN A 358 -2.51 26.46 2.07
C ASN A 358 -1.42 25.91 1.13
N GLU A 359 -1.81 24.92 0.31
CA GLU A 359 -0.97 24.41 -0.78
C GLU A 359 -0.61 25.57 -1.76
N PRO A 360 0.66 25.76 -2.12
CA PRO A 360 1.07 26.81 -3.05
C PRO A 360 0.56 26.50 -4.47
N SER A 361 0.41 27.55 -5.28
CA SER A 361 0.08 27.38 -6.69
C SER A 361 1.23 26.69 -7.46
N VAL A 362 0.92 26.15 -8.64
CA VAL A 362 1.93 25.56 -9.53
C VAL A 362 3.02 26.61 -9.88
N GLU A 363 2.61 27.85 -10.17
CA GLU A 363 3.53 28.93 -10.50
C GLU A 363 4.46 29.31 -9.34
N ASP A 364 3.92 29.38 -8.12
CA ASP A 364 4.74 29.68 -6.94
C ASP A 364 5.65 28.50 -6.58
N THR A 365 5.18 27.27 -6.79
CA THR A 365 6.02 26.07 -6.62
C THR A 365 7.19 26.06 -7.60
N ILE A 366 6.99 26.45 -8.85
CA ILE A 366 8.09 26.57 -9.83
C ILE A 366 9.14 27.57 -9.31
N LYS A 367 8.72 28.71 -8.76
CA LYS A 367 9.64 29.70 -8.17
C LYS A 367 10.38 29.12 -6.96
N ILE A 368 9.67 28.37 -6.10
CA ILE A 368 10.27 27.70 -4.93
C ILE A 368 11.36 26.74 -5.40
N LEU A 369 11.06 25.85 -6.35
CA LEU A 369 12.01 24.86 -6.83
C LEU A 369 13.19 25.49 -7.57
N MET A 370 12.96 26.60 -8.32
CA MET A 370 14.06 27.36 -8.93
C MET A 370 15.01 27.94 -7.89
N GLY A 371 14.49 28.36 -6.74
CA GLY A 371 15.33 28.84 -5.64
C GLY A 371 16.06 27.74 -4.88
N LEU A 372 15.47 26.53 -4.79
CA LEU A 372 16.09 25.37 -4.16
C LEU A 372 17.07 24.63 -5.08
N ARG A 373 16.95 24.82 -6.38
CA ARG A 373 17.76 24.18 -7.42
C ARG A 373 19.26 24.15 -7.11
N PRO A 374 19.93 25.25 -6.68
CA PRO A 374 21.36 25.21 -6.42
C PRO A 374 21.77 24.27 -5.30
N SER A 375 20.95 24.09 -4.26
CA SER A 375 21.17 23.14 -3.17
C SER A 375 21.18 21.71 -3.69
N TYR A 376 20.17 21.32 -4.50
CA TYR A 376 20.08 19.98 -5.08
C TYR A 376 21.14 19.71 -6.14
N GLU A 377 21.49 20.72 -6.98
CA GLU A 377 22.57 20.62 -7.95
C GLU A 377 23.93 20.35 -7.27
N THR A 378 24.17 21.00 -6.13
CA THR A 378 25.39 20.80 -5.35
C THR A 378 25.41 19.41 -4.70
N HIS A 379 24.29 18.97 -4.15
CA HIS A 379 24.17 17.66 -3.49
C HIS A 379 24.39 16.51 -4.49
N HIS A 380 23.68 16.53 -5.61
CA HIS A 380 23.73 15.44 -6.59
C HIS A 380 24.87 15.60 -7.62
N LYS A 381 25.62 16.71 -7.61
CA LYS A 381 26.70 17.03 -8.57
C LYS A 381 26.24 16.98 -10.03
N LEU A 382 25.04 17.47 -10.30
CA LEU A 382 24.42 17.56 -11.62
C LEU A 382 23.70 18.90 -11.80
N LYS A 383 23.18 19.17 -12.99
CA LYS A 383 22.43 20.40 -13.28
C LYS A 383 21.03 20.06 -13.79
N TYR A 384 20.03 20.82 -13.37
CA TYR A 384 18.67 20.73 -13.88
C TYR A 384 18.39 21.84 -14.89
N THR A 385 17.74 21.52 -16.01
CA THR A 385 17.24 22.54 -16.91
C THR A 385 16.00 23.23 -16.31
N PRO A 386 15.72 24.51 -16.63
CA PRO A 386 14.50 25.18 -16.18
C PRO A 386 13.23 24.44 -16.60
N GLU A 387 13.24 23.84 -17.79
CA GLU A 387 12.14 23.04 -18.31
C GLU A 387 11.93 21.76 -17.50
N ALA A 388 13.03 21.14 -17.01
CA ALA A 388 12.94 19.98 -16.13
C ALA A 388 12.28 20.32 -14.78
N ILE A 389 12.64 21.47 -14.19
CA ILE A 389 12.02 21.97 -12.97
C ILE A 389 10.52 22.24 -13.18
N LYS A 390 10.18 22.92 -14.28
CA LYS A 390 8.79 23.18 -14.64
C LYS A 390 8.01 21.89 -14.83
N ALA A 391 8.56 20.95 -15.57
CA ALA A 391 7.97 19.63 -15.78
C ALA A 391 7.79 18.86 -14.45
N ALA A 392 8.77 18.92 -13.53
CA ALA A 392 8.66 18.27 -12.22
C ALA A 392 7.45 18.78 -11.43
N VAL A 393 7.20 20.09 -11.46
CA VAL A 393 6.04 20.69 -10.77
C VAL A 393 4.73 20.35 -11.47
N GLU A 394 4.62 20.58 -12.76
CA GLU A 394 3.38 20.38 -13.53
C GLU A 394 2.95 18.91 -13.55
N LEU A 395 3.90 18.01 -13.77
CA LEU A 395 3.60 16.57 -13.82
C LEU A 395 3.35 15.99 -12.42
N SER A 396 4.07 16.42 -11.39
CA SER A 396 3.78 16.00 -10.02
C SER A 396 2.41 16.51 -9.55
N ALA A 397 2.04 17.75 -9.91
CA ALA A 397 0.72 18.28 -9.61
C ALA A 397 -0.40 17.46 -10.27
N ARG A 398 -0.15 16.96 -11.51
CA ARG A 398 -1.11 16.20 -12.31
C ARG A 398 -1.23 14.74 -11.91
N TYR A 399 -0.11 14.10 -11.57
CA TYR A 399 -0.06 12.64 -11.44
C TYR A 399 0.16 12.13 -10.01
N ILE A 400 0.71 12.95 -9.10
CA ILE A 400 0.94 12.57 -7.70
C ILE A 400 -0.12 13.27 -6.84
N ASN A 401 -1.16 12.54 -6.41
CA ASN A 401 -2.31 13.12 -5.70
C ASN A 401 -2.30 12.85 -4.19
N ASP A 402 -1.50 11.91 -3.71
CA ASP A 402 -1.37 11.52 -2.32
C ASP A 402 -0.58 12.52 -1.46
N ARG A 403 0.17 13.41 -2.08
CA ARG A 403 1.00 14.45 -1.45
C ARG A 403 0.70 15.83 -1.99
N LYS A 404 1.12 16.85 -1.25
CA LYS A 404 0.90 18.26 -1.57
C LYS A 404 2.15 18.94 -2.15
N LEU A 405 1.94 19.98 -2.93
CA LEU A 405 3.00 20.89 -3.32
C LEU A 405 3.44 21.73 -2.10
N PRO A 406 4.73 22.10 -1.98
CA PRO A 406 5.83 21.83 -2.92
C PRO A 406 6.50 20.47 -2.72
N ASP A 407 6.21 19.74 -1.64
CA ASP A 407 6.92 18.55 -1.17
C ASP A 407 7.05 17.49 -2.27
N LYS A 408 5.92 17.10 -2.90
CA LYS A 408 5.93 16.11 -3.99
C LYS A 408 6.79 16.49 -5.19
N ALA A 409 6.90 17.78 -5.49
CA ALA A 409 7.75 18.26 -6.59
C ALA A 409 9.23 18.30 -6.21
N ILE A 410 9.52 18.58 -4.93
CA ILE A 410 10.85 18.47 -4.35
C ILE A 410 11.33 17.03 -4.39
N ASP A 411 10.50 16.09 -3.95
CA ASP A 411 10.80 14.65 -4.01
C ASP A 411 11.13 14.19 -5.43
N VAL A 412 10.38 14.65 -6.43
CA VAL A 412 10.66 14.32 -7.84
C VAL A 412 12.05 14.78 -8.27
N ILE A 413 12.46 15.98 -7.90
CA ILE A 413 13.80 16.50 -8.24
C ILE A 413 14.88 15.72 -7.52
N ASP A 414 14.69 15.45 -6.24
CA ASP A 414 15.64 14.72 -5.41
C ASP A 414 15.80 13.28 -5.92
N GLU A 415 14.70 12.56 -6.18
CA GLU A 415 14.71 11.19 -6.71
C GLU A 415 15.29 11.14 -8.13
N THR A 416 15.04 12.18 -8.96
CA THR A 416 15.66 12.27 -10.29
C THR A 416 17.17 12.38 -10.18
N GLY A 417 17.68 13.19 -9.25
CA GLY A 417 19.11 13.30 -8.97
C GLY A 417 19.69 11.99 -8.46
N ALA A 418 19.03 11.36 -7.49
CA ALA A 418 19.44 10.08 -6.91
C ALA A 418 19.46 8.93 -7.94
N SER A 419 18.47 8.89 -8.84
CA SER A 419 18.39 7.86 -9.89
C SER A 419 19.61 7.87 -10.80
N GLN A 420 20.20 9.06 -11.07
CA GLN A 420 21.43 9.17 -11.88
C GLN A 420 22.66 8.63 -11.14
N MET A 421 22.67 8.73 -9.80
CA MET A 421 23.78 8.17 -9.00
C MET A 421 23.84 6.64 -9.05
N LEU A 422 22.71 5.96 -9.24
CA LEU A 422 22.63 4.51 -9.38
C LEU A 422 23.20 4.00 -10.72
N LEU A 423 23.29 4.87 -11.72
CA LEU A 423 23.82 4.49 -13.01
C LEU A 423 25.36 4.41 -12.99
N PRO A 424 26.00 3.53 -13.79
CA PRO A 424 27.44 3.51 -14.02
C PRO A 424 27.91 4.90 -14.49
N GLU A 425 29.11 5.33 -14.11
CA GLU A 425 29.63 6.70 -14.40
C GLU A 425 29.56 7.09 -15.87
N ASN A 426 29.82 6.15 -16.77
CA ASN A 426 29.78 6.37 -18.22
C ASN A 426 28.36 6.59 -18.77
N LYS A 427 27.30 6.27 -18.01
CA LYS A 427 25.89 6.47 -18.39
C LYS A 427 25.22 7.63 -17.61
N ARG A 428 25.90 8.22 -16.62
CA ARG A 428 25.37 9.33 -15.83
C ARG A 428 25.26 10.60 -16.67
N LYS A 429 24.07 11.20 -16.66
CA LYS A 429 23.86 12.50 -17.29
C LYS A 429 24.18 13.60 -16.30
N LYS A 430 25.04 14.55 -16.71
CA LYS A 430 25.36 15.74 -15.91
C LYS A 430 24.29 16.82 -16.01
N LEU A 431 23.47 16.78 -17.05
CA LEU A 431 22.36 17.70 -17.29
C LEU A 431 21.05 16.91 -17.35
N ILE A 432 20.14 17.24 -16.47
CA ILE A 432 18.82 16.61 -16.36
C ILE A 432 17.81 17.43 -17.15
N GLY A 433 17.16 16.77 -18.11
CA GLY A 433 16.08 17.33 -18.92
C GLY A 433 14.72 16.79 -18.51
N VAL A 434 13.70 17.11 -19.30
CA VAL A 434 12.31 16.71 -19.07
C VAL A 434 12.13 15.18 -19.08
N LYS A 435 12.85 14.47 -19.96
CA LYS A 435 12.71 13.00 -20.10
C LYS A 435 13.11 12.22 -18.84
N GLU A 436 14.13 12.68 -18.13
CA GLU A 436 14.58 12.06 -16.89
C GLU A 436 13.54 12.24 -15.78
N VAL A 437 12.96 13.44 -15.71
CA VAL A 437 11.87 13.77 -14.79
C VAL A 437 10.62 12.95 -15.11
N GLU A 438 10.24 12.84 -16.38
CA GLU A 438 9.12 12.01 -16.81
C GLU A 438 9.28 10.54 -16.41
N ALA A 439 10.49 9.98 -16.56
CA ALA A 439 10.77 8.60 -16.18
C ALA A 439 10.62 8.36 -14.66
N VAL A 440 11.08 9.31 -13.83
CA VAL A 440 10.94 9.21 -12.37
C VAL A 440 9.49 9.38 -11.94
N ILE A 441 8.78 10.35 -12.49
CA ILE A 441 7.35 10.54 -12.21
C ILE A 441 6.55 9.29 -12.60
N ALA A 442 6.86 8.67 -13.75
CA ALA A 442 6.24 7.43 -14.16
C ALA A 442 6.41 6.33 -13.10
N THR A 443 7.58 6.25 -12.49
CA THR A 443 7.86 5.27 -11.41
C THR A 443 7.13 5.63 -10.12
N MET A 444 7.21 6.89 -9.68
CA MET A 444 6.57 7.35 -8.44
C MET A 444 5.06 7.26 -8.49
N ALA A 445 4.45 7.68 -9.60
CA ALA A 445 3.00 7.65 -9.80
C ALA A 445 2.49 6.28 -10.29
N ARG A 446 3.37 5.29 -10.47
CA ARG A 446 3.05 3.94 -10.98
C ARG A 446 2.35 3.98 -12.34
N ILE A 447 2.80 4.86 -13.23
CA ILE A 447 2.26 5.03 -14.57
C ILE A 447 3.24 4.46 -15.58
N PRO A 448 2.77 3.82 -16.68
CA PRO A 448 3.67 3.45 -17.77
C PRO A 448 4.40 4.69 -18.31
N PRO A 449 5.73 4.63 -18.53
CA PRO A 449 6.51 5.79 -18.99
C PRO A 449 5.98 6.43 -20.28
N LYS A 450 5.33 5.64 -21.13
CA LYS A 450 4.71 6.12 -22.38
C LYS A 450 3.53 7.08 -22.15
N SER A 451 2.84 6.99 -21.01
CA SER A 451 1.67 7.84 -20.70
C SER A 451 2.06 9.23 -20.17
N VAL A 452 3.30 9.42 -19.78
CA VAL A 452 3.82 10.70 -19.25
C VAL A 452 4.51 11.52 -20.35
N SER A 453 4.96 10.84 -21.42
CA SER A 453 5.72 11.47 -22.51
C SER A 453 4.84 11.98 -23.65
N THR A 454 5.40 12.82 -24.51
CA THR A 454 4.83 13.33 -25.77
C THR A 454 4.40 12.23 -26.76
N ASP A 455 4.77 10.95 -26.51
CA ASP A 455 4.35 9.81 -27.32
C ASP A 455 2.88 9.41 -27.09
N ASP A 456 2.22 9.91 -26.06
CA ASP A 456 0.79 9.69 -25.78
C ASP A 456 -0.08 10.23 -26.95
N THR A 457 0.34 11.32 -27.57
CA THR A 457 -0.34 11.91 -28.73
C THR A 457 -0.35 10.98 -29.94
N LYS A 458 0.71 10.22 -30.16
CA LYS A 458 0.79 9.24 -31.26
C LYS A 458 -0.09 8.02 -31.00
N ALA A 459 -0.07 7.50 -29.77
CA ALA A 459 -0.94 6.39 -29.39
C ALA A 459 -2.41 6.76 -29.48
N LEU A 460 -2.79 7.99 -29.13
CA LEU A 460 -4.15 8.51 -29.30
C LEU A 460 -4.54 8.72 -30.76
N ALA A 461 -3.59 9.11 -31.62
CA ALA A 461 -3.85 9.26 -33.05
C ALA A 461 -4.20 7.93 -33.72
N THR A 462 -3.53 6.83 -33.32
CA THR A 462 -3.75 5.49 -33.89
C THR A 462 -4.77 4.66 -33.13
N LEU A 463 -5.26 5.11 -31.95
CA LEU A 463 -6.13 4.36 -31.04
C LEU A 463 -7.31 3.70 -31.73
N GLU A 464 -8.02 4.44 -32.57
CA GLU A 464 -9.19 3.96 -33.29
C GLU A 464 -8.82 2.84 -34.29
N SER A 465 -7.77 3.05 -35.09
CA SER A 465 -7.30 2.08 -36.06
C SER A 465 -6.77 0.80 -35.41
N ASP A 466 -6.08 0.95 -34.27
CA ASP A 466 -5.52 -0.18 -33.54
C ASP A 466 -6.61 -1.00 -32.84
N LEU A 467 -7.65 -0.35 -32.31
CA LEU A 467 -8.83 -1.04 -31.76
C LEU A 467 -9.60 -1.78 -32.86
N LYS A 468 -9.85 -1.16 -34.04
CA LYS A 468 -10.53 -1.79 -35.18
C LYS A 468 -9.78 -3.00 -35.76
N ARG A 469 -8.44 -3.05 -35.60
CA ARG A 469 -7.64 -4.22 -36.00
C ARG A 469 -7.87 -5.44 -35.12
N VAL A 470 -8.21 -5.25 -33.84
CA VAL A 470 -8.27 -6.33 -32.84
C VAL A 470 -9.70 -6.68 -32.45
N VAL A 471 -10.63 -5.71 -32.51
CA VAL A 471 -12.05 -5.90 -32.22
C VAL A 471 -12.83 -5.68 -33.49
N PHE A 472 -13.58 -6.70 -33.93
CA PHE A 472 -14.28 -6.73 -35.19
C PHE A 472 -15.76 -6.44 -35.02
N GLY A 473 -16.33 -5.68 -35.97
CA GLY A 473 -17.77 -5.47 -36.12
C GLY A 473 -18.40 -4.51 -35.11
N GLN A 474 -17.58 -3.70 -34.44
CA GLN A 474 -18.02 -2.69 -33.45
C GLN A 474 -17.44 -1.30 -33.78
N ASP A 475 -17.39 -0.97 -35.09
CA ASP A 475 -16.70 0.23 -35.58
C ASP A 475 -17.31 1.52 -34.98
N ALA A 476 -18.63 1.63 -34.91
CA ALA A 476 -19.34 2.79 -34.35
C ALA A 476 -19.08 2.93 -32.83
N ALA A 477 -19.05 1.82 -32.10
CA ALA A 477 -18.74 1.82 -30.68
C ALA A 477 -17.29 2.26 -30.43
N ILE A 478 -16.34 1.76 -31.23
CA ILE A 478 -14.91 2.12 -31.13
C ILE A 478 -14.71 3.61 -31.45
N GLU A 479 -15.37 4.15 -32.47
CA GLU A 479 -15.30 5.58 -32.83
C GLU A 479 -15.80 6.47 -31.68
N LYS A 480 -16.93 6.13 -31.08
CA LYS A 480 -17.46 6.88 -29.91
C LYS A 480 -16.49 6.86 -28.75
N VAL A 481 -15.94 5.70 -28.39
CA VAL A 481 -14.97 5.55 -27.29
C VAL A 481 -13.68 6.32 -27.59
N ALA A 482 -13.13 6.17 -28.79
CA ALA A 482 -11.89 6.84 -29.18
C ALA A 482 -12.06 8.37 -29.20
N SER A 483 -13.18 8.88 -29.70
CA SER A 483 -13.49 10.31 -29.71
C SER A 483 -13.64 10.88 -28.30
N ALA A 484 -14.33 10.19 -27.41
CA ALA A 484 -14.54 10.61 -26.04
C ALA A 484 -13.21 10.63 -25.26
N ILE A 485 -12.35 9.62 -25.44
CA ILE A 485 -11.01 9.59 -24.82
C ILE A 485 -10.11 10.71 -25.38
N LYS A 486 -10.13 10.97 -26.69
CA LYS A 486 -9.39 12.07 -27.32
C LYS A 486 -9.83 13.43 -26.75
N LEU A 487 -11.14 13.66 -26.57
CA LEU A 487 -11.69 14.89 -25.98
C LEU A 487 -11.21 15.08 -24.53
N SER A 488 -11.29 14.04 -23.74
CA SER A 488 -10.82 14.06 -22.35
C SER A 488 -9.32 14.36 -22.24
N ARG A 489 -8.49 13.72 -23.07
CA ARG A 489 -7.04 13.91 -23.08
C ARG A 489 -6.60 15.26 -23.65
N ALA A 490 -7.43 15.88 -24.48
CA ALA A 490 -7.23 17.25 -24.96
C ALA A 490 -7.39 18.32 -23.86
N GLY A 491 -7.77 17.94 -22.63
CA GLY A 491 -7.94 18.87 -21.51
C GLY A 491 -9.27 19.64 -21.54
N LEU A 492 -10.21 19.24 -22.37
CA LEU A 492 -11.53 19.88 -22.52
C LEU A 492 -12.58 19.30 -21.55
N ARG A 493 -12.15 18.54 -20.52
CA ARG A 493 -13.00 17.98 -19.46
C ARG A 493 -12.95 18.81 -18.18
N GLU A 494 -13.91 18.59 -17.30
CA GLU A 494 -13.88 19.12 -15.94
C GLU A 494 -12.74 18.46 -15.14
N PRO A 495 -11.90 19.22 -14.41
CA PRO A 495 -10.71 18.70 -13.75
C PRO A 495 -11.00 17.73 -12.61
N ASP A 496 -12.18 17.81 -12.02
CA ASP A 496 -12.58 17.02 -10.84
C ASP A 496 -13.29 15.68 -11.19
N LYS A 497 -13.46 15.37 -12.47
CA LYS A 497 -14.10 14.11 -12.92
C LYS A 497 -13.08 13.08 -13.41
N PRO A 498 -13.42 11.77 -13.47
CA PRO A 498 -12.63 10.72 -14.11
C PRO A 498 -12.26 11.05 -15.56
N ILE A 499 -11.26 10.39 -16.14
CA ILE A 499 -10.89 10.56 -17.57
C ILE A 499 -12.10 10.33 -18.48
N GLY A 500 -12.96 9.35 -18.13
CA GLY A 500 -14.21 9.11 -18.78
C GLY A 500 -14.99 8.04 -18.05
N SER A 501 -16.32 8.17 -18.10
CA SER A 501 -17.29 7.25 -17.51
C SER A 501 -18.22 6.75 -18.60
N TYR A 502 -18.01 5.51 -19.06
CA TYR A 502 -18.68 4.95 -20.22
C TYR A 502 -19.59 3.78 -19.83
N LEU A 503 -20.79 3.74 -20.40
CA LEU A 503 -21.70 2.60 -20.30
C LEU A 503 -21.73 1.87 -21.65
N PHE A 504 -21.21 0.63 -21.68
CA PHE A 504 -21.27 -0.25 -22.85
C PHE A 504 -22.54 -1.11 -22.76
N SER A 505 -23.50 -0.84 -23.63
CA SER A 505 -24.78 -1.54 -23.72
C SER A 505 -24.82 -2.51 -24.88
N GLY A 506 -25.62 -3.54 -24.79
CA GLY A 506 -25.84 -4.50 -25.87
C GLY A 506 -25.74 -5.97 -25.47
N PRO A 507 -25.96 -6.91 -26.40
CA PRO A 507 -26.01 -8.34 -26.14
C PRO A 507 -24.76 -8.92 -25.51
N THR A 508 -24.91 -10.07 -24.87
CA THR A 508 -23.75 -10.80 -24.32
C THR A 508 -22.88 -11.35 -25.46
N GLY A 509 -21.56 -11.36 -25.28
CA GLY A 509 -20.61 -11.99 -26.21
C GLY A 509 -20.31 -11.21 -27.50
N VAL A 510 -20.71 -9.92 -27.58
CA VAL A 510 -20.43 -9.06 -28.74
C VAL A 510 -19.11 -8.30 -28.68
N GLY A 511 -18.38 -8.41 -27.55
CA GLY A 511 -17.04 -7.85 -27.44
C GLY A 511 -16.88 -6.67 -26.45
N LYS A 512 -17.88 -6.31 -25.64
CA LYS A 512 -17.81 -5.20 -24.66
C LYS A 512 -16.58 -5.26 -23.75
N THR A 513 -16.40 -6.38 -23.07
CA THR A 513 -15.24 -6.62 -22.17
C THR A 513 -13.92 -6.67 -22.95
N GLU A 514 -13.94 -7.14 -24.20
CA GLU A 514 -12.75 -7.20 -25.05
C GLU A 514 -12.29 -5.80 -25.48
N VAL A 515 -13.22 -4.89 -25.82
CA VAL A 515 -12.86 -3.47 -26.09
C VAL A 515 -12.18 -2.84 -24.89
N ALA A 516 -12.71 -3.03 -23.68
CA ALA A 516 -12.09 -2.50 -22.46
C ALA A 516 -10.67 -3.06 -22.23
N ARG A 517 -10.47 -4.37 -22.47
CA ARG A 517 -9.16 -5.03 -22.36
C ARG A 517 -8.17 -4.50 -23.39
N GLN A 518 -8.58 -4.39 -24.64
CA GLN A 518 -7.73 -3.90 -25.73
C GLN A 518 -7.41 -2.41 -25.57
N LEU A 519 -8.36 -1.61 -25.11
CA LEU A 519 -8.14 -0.21 -24.75
C LEU A 519 -7.04 -0.07 -23.70
N ALA A 520 -7.13 -0.83 -22.61
CA ALA A 520 -6.10 -0.84 -21.56
C ALA A 520 -4.72 -1.26 -22.13
N SER A 521 -4.68 -2.29 -22.96
CA SER A 521 -3.45 -2.79 -23.59
C SER A 521 -2.81 -1.76 -24.54
N ILE A 522 -3.59 -1.11 -25.40
CA ILE A 522 -3.10 -0.11 -26.36
C ILE A 522 -2.60 1.14 -25.63
N LEU A 523 -3.33 1.60 -24.60
CA LEU A 523 -2.90 2.71 -23.76
C LEU A 523 -1.76 2.35 -22.84
N GLY A 524 -1.44 1.05 -22.68
CA GLY A 524 -0.38 0.58 -21.78
C GLY A 524 -0.71 0.76 -20.31
N ILE A 525 -1.98 0.83 -19.92
CA ILE A 525 -2.45 1.01 -18.54
C ILE A 525 -3.10 -0.28 -18.03
N PRO A 526 -3.06 -0.53 -16.69
CA PRO A 526 -3.65 -1.72 -16.11
C PRO A 526 -5.18 -1.74 -16.26
N LEU A 527 -5.74 -2.96 -16.39
CA LEU A 527 -7.17 -3.21 -16.36
C LEU A 527 -7.54 -3.85 -15.02
N THR A 528 -8.38 -3.18 -14.26
CA THR A 528 -8.99 -3.72 -13.04
C THR A 528 -10.45 -4.08 -13.34
N ARG A 529 -10.82 -5.35 -13.18
CA ARG A 529 -12.16 -5.85 -13.47
C ARG A 529 -12.85 -6.33 -12.20
N PHE A 530 -14.09 -5.89 -12.03
CA PHE A 530 -15.03 -6.41 -11.02
C PHE A 530 -16.27 -6.93 -11.72
N ASP A 531 -16.67 -8.16 -11.39
CA ASP A 531 -17.92 -8.76 -11.84
C ASP A 531 -19.02 -8.42 -10.84
N MET A 532 -20.00 -7.64 -11.28
CA MET A 532 -21.04 -7.12 -10.40
C MET A 532 -22.03 -8.19 -9.95
N SER A 533 -22.01 -9.36 -10.55
CA SER A 533 -22.78 -10.51 -10.06
C SER A 533 -22.35 -11.01 -8.66
N GLU A 534 -21.11 -10.69 -8.25
CA GLU A 534 -20.63 -10.99 -6.91
C GLU A 534 -21.10 -9.95 -5.86
N TYR A 535 -21.68 -8.83 -6.29
CA TYR A 535 -22.06 -7.68 -5.45
C TYR A 535 -23.54 -7.37 -5.51
N MET A 536 -24.38 -8.40 -5.62
CA MET A 536 -25.84 -8.29 -5.62
C MET A 536 -26.42 -7.94 -4.23
N GLU A 537 -25.74 -8.35 -3.17
CA GLU A 537 -26.24 -8.21 -1.81
C GLU A 537 -25.59 -7.00 -1.12
N ARG A 538 -26.36 -6.36 -0.24
CA ARG A 538 -25.90 -5.15 0.47
C ARG A 538 -24.61 -5.33 1.25
N HIS A 539 -24.42 -6.48 1.89
CA HIS A 539 -23.20 -6.75 2.65
C HIS A 539 -21.96 -6.95 1.77
N SER A 540 -22.13 -7.39 0.52
CA SER A 540 -21.00 -7.53 -0.40
C SER A 540 -20.46 -6.17 -0.89
N ILE A 541 -21.25 -5.08 -0.85
CA ILE A 541 -20.77 -3.72 -1.13
C ILE A 541 -19.73 -3.28 -0.10
N SER A 542 -19.89 -3.66 1.17
CA SER A 542 -18.90 -3.36 2.20
C SER A 542 -17.52 -3.94 1.89
N ARG A 543 -17.44 -5.00 1.09
CA ARG A 543 -16.15 -5.53 0.59
C ARG A 543 -15.51 -4.63 -0.46
N LEU A 544 -16.30 -3.84 -1.21
CA LEU A 544 -15.77 -2.91 -2.21
C LEU A 544 -15.21 -1.62 -1.59
N ILE A 545 -15.88 -1.09 -0.55
CA ILE A 545 -15.55 0.22 0.05
C ILE A 545 -15.10 0.13 1.51
N GLY A 546 -14.91 -1.07 2.04
CA GLY A 546 -14.59 -1.33 3.45
C GLY A 546 -15.84 -1.49 4.32
N ALA A 547 -15.73 -2.20 5.44
CA ALA A 547 -16.82 -2.36 6.40
C ALA A 547 -16.93 -1.15 7.34
N PRO A 548 -18.14 -0.74 7.74
CA PRO A 548 -18.31 0.30 8.75
C PRO A 548 -17.71 -0.10 10.11
N PRO A 549 -17.34 0.86 10.97
CA PRO A 549 -16.85 0.59 12.32
C PRO A 549 -17.84 -0.30 13.10
N GLY A 550 -17.31 -1.36 13.73
CA GLY A 550 -18.11 -2.31 14.52
C GLY A 550 -18.61 -3.54 13.76
N TYR A 551 -18.38 -3.66 12.48
CA TYR A 551 -18.69 -4.88 11.69
C TYR A 551 -17.45 -5.76 11.51
N VAL A 552 -17.67 -7.06 11.34
CA VAL A 552 -16.61 -8.04 11.06
C VAL A 552 -15.92 -7.67 9.73
N GLY A 553 -14.58 -7.57 9.74
CA GLY A 553 -13.81 -7.17 8.56
C GLY A 553 -13.53 -5.64 8.47
N PHE A 554 -13.84 -4.87 9.52
CA PHE A 554 -13.50 -3.43 9.56
C PHE A 554 -12.02 -3.16 9.28
N ASP A 555 -11.08 -3.98 9.76
CA ASP A 555 -9.64 -3.82 9.54
C ASP A 555 -9.20 -4.07 8.08
N GLN A 556 -10.09 -4.57 7.22
CA GLN A 556 -9.80 -4.82 5.81
C GLN A 556 -10.25 -3.62 4.97
N GLY A 557 -9.35 -3.08 4.15
CA GLY A 557 -9.67 -2.03 3.17
C GLY A 557 -10.70 -2.49 2.15
N GLY A 558 -11.31 -1.55 1.43
CA GLY A 558 -12.23 -1.88 0.35
C GLY A 558 -11.50 -2.35 -0.91
N LEU A 559 -11.95 -3.45 -1.50
CA LEU A 559 -11.32 -4.02 -2.71
C LEU A 559 -11.26 -3.03 -3.88
N LEU A 560 -12.31 -2.25 -4.09
CA LEU A 560 -12.36 -1.24 -5.15
C LEU A 560 -11.41 -0.07 -4.84
N THR A 561 -11.45 0.42 -3.61
CA THR A 561 -10.62 1.55 -3.17
C THR A 561 -9.15 1.18 -3.17
N ASP A 562 -8.79 -0.02 -2.69
CA ASP A 562 -7.41 -0.50 -2.69
C ASP A 562 -6.88 -0.76 -4.11
N ALA A 563 -7.70 -1.34 -4.99
CA ALA A 563 -7.31 -1.61 -6.37
C ALA A 563 -7.00 -0.31 -7.15
N VAL A 564 -7.83 0.73 -6.96
CA VAL A 564 -7.62 2.04 -7.61
C VAL A 564 -6.47 2.80 -6.95
N ASP A 565 -6.29 2.70 -5.64
CA ASP A 565 -5.15 3.30 -4.94
C ASP A 565 -3.80 2.69 -5.39
N GLN A 566 -3.78 1.36 -5.64
CA GLN A 566 -2.62 0.68 -6.21
C GLN A 566 -2.36 1.06 -7.67
N ASN A 567 -3.42 1.30 -8.44
CA ASN A 567 -3.36 1.61 -9.87
C ASN A 567 -4.23 2.83 -10.20
N PRO A 568 -3.83 4.05 -9.79
CA PRO A 568 -4.64 5.26 -9.98
C PRO A 568 -4.82 5.67 -11.44
N HIS A 569 -4.00 5.12 -12.34
CA HIS A 569 -4.06 5.35 -13.78
C HIS A 569 -4.39 4.04 -14.47
N GLY A 570 -5.65 3.65 -14.51
CA GLY A 570 -6.08 2.39 -15.08
C GLY A 570 -7.45 2.45 -15.72
N VAL A 571 -7.83 1.36 -16.38
CA VAL A 571 -9.21 1.11 -16.77
C VAL A 571 -9.89 0.32 -15.67
N LEU A 572 -10.92 0.90 -15.10
CA LEU A 572 -11.81 0.22 -14.15
C LEU A 572 -13.01 -0.31 -14.94
N LEU A 573 -13.14 -1.62 -15.01
CA LEU A 573 -14.24 -2.30 -15.67
C LEU A 573 -15.18 -2.91 -14.62
N LEU A 574 -16.42 -2.42 -14.61
CA LEU A 574 -17.52 -2.96 -13.81
C LEU A 574 -18.43 -3.74 -14.76
N ASP A 575 -18.28 -5.06 -14.73
CA ASP A 575 -18.98 -5.96 -15.69
C ASP A 575 -20.37 -6.34 -15.15
N GLU A 576 -21.40 -6.31 -15.99
CA GLU A 576 -22.79 -6.64 -15.67
C GLU A 576 -23.37 -5.74 -14.55
N ILE A 577 -23.24 -4.42 -14.70
CA ILE A 577 -23.60 -3.43 -13.67
C ILE A 577 -25.07 -3.50 -13.24
N GLU A 578 -25.97 -3.99 -14.09
CA GLU A 578 -27.39 -4.20 -13.79
C GLU A 578 -27.64 -5.24 -12.70
N LYS A 579 -26.66 -6.09 -12.39
CA LYS A 579 -26.76 -7.08 -11.30
C LYS A 579 -26.35 -6.52 -9.95
N ALA A 580 -25.70 -5.37 -9.93
CA ALA A 580 -25.22 -4.77 -8.68
C ALA A 580 -26.38 -4.29 -7.80
N HIS A 581 -26.15 -4.31 -6.49
CA HIS A 581 -27.09 -3.71 -5.55
C HIS A 581 -27.24 -2.20 -5.79
N PRO A 582 -28.43 -1.61 -5.63
CA PRO A 582 -28.71 -0.18 -5.88
C PRO A 582 -27.77 0.79 -5.15
N ASP A 583 -27.31 0.48 -3.96
CA ASP A 583 -26.38 1.34 -3.20
C ASP A 583 -25.05 1.58 -3.94
N LEU A 584 -24.63 0.66 -4.83
CA LEU A 584 -23.42 0.84 -5.66
C LEU A 584 -23.56 2.04 -6.60
N PHE A 585 -24.75 2.27 -7.15
CA PHE A 585 -24.97 3.42 -8.04
C PHE A 585 -24.73 4.74 -7.33
N ASN A 586 -25.10 4.85 -6.04
CA ASN A 586 -24.83 6.05 -5.24
C ASN A 586 -23.31 6.29 -5.05
N ILE A 587 -22.54 5.22 -4.91
CA ILE A 587 -21.08 5.28 -4.82
C ILE A 587 -20.50 5.75 -6.16
N LEU A 588 -20.98 5.18 -7.26
CA LEU A 588 -20.52 5.55 -8.59
C LEU A 588 -20.88 6.99 -8.96
N LEU A 589 -22.03 7.50 -8.49
CA LEU A 589 -22.38 8.92 -8.64
C LEU A 589 -21.33 9.82 -8.01
N GLN A 590 -20.85 9.51 -6.79
CA GLN A 590 -19.78 10.27 -6.15
C GLN A 590 -18.46 10.22 -6.95
N VAL A 591 -18.12 9.04 -7.48
CA VAL A 591 -16.94 8.88 -8.32
C VAL A 591 -17.04 9.71 -9.60
N MET A 592 -18.18 9.68 -10.28
CA MET A 592 -18.40 10.39 -11.54
C MET A 592 -18.48 11.92 -11.35
N ASP A 593 -19.00 12.41 -10.22
CA ASP A 593 -19.13 13.86 -9.96
C ASP A 593 -17.84 14.49 -9.41
N ASN A 594 -17.23 13.82 -8.42
CA ASN A 594 -16.13 14.40 -7.66
C ASN A 594 -14.77 13.75 -7.97
N GLY A 595 -14.74 12.69 -8.77
CA GLY A 595 -13.53 11.93 -9.07
C GLY A 595 -12.84 11.35 -7.84
N LYS A 596 -13.53 11.27 -6.71
CA LYS A 596 -12.99 10.79 -5.42
C LYS A 596 -14.02 9.96 -4.69
N LEU A 597 -13.53 8.95 -3.99
CA LEU A 597 -14.34 8.11 -3.11
C LEU A 597 -13.66 8.02 -1.75
N THR A 598 -14.41 8.30 -0.68
CA THR A 598 -13.92 8.12 0.68
C THR A 598 -14.44 6.80 1.22
N ASP A 599 -13.54 5.92 1.64
CA ASP A 599 -13.87 4.66 2.26
C ASP A 599 -14.39 4.83 3.71
N HIS A 600 -14.84 3.74 4.32
CA HIS A 600 -15.33 3.79 5.70
C HIS A 600 -14.22 4.02 6.75
N HIS A 601 -12.94 3.90 6.37
CA HIS A 601 -11.79 4.28 7.21
C HIS A 601 -11.46 5.78 7.13
N GLY A 602 -12.15 6.53 6.27
CA GLY A 602 -11.88 7.94 6.00
C GLY A 602 -10.72 8.18 5.03
N LYS A 603 -10.20 7.13 4.37
CA LYS A 603 -9.22 7.25 3.30
C LYS A 603 -9.93 7.70 2.03
N THR A 604 -9.47 8.78 1.42
CA THR A 604 -10.00 9.28 0.14
C THR A 604 -9.13 8.77 -1.01
N VAL A 605 -9.73 8.04 -1.93
CA VAL A 605 -9.10 7.49 -3.13
C VAL A 605 -9.48 8.31 -4.34
N ASP A 606 -8.52 8.56 -5.23
CA ASP A 606 -8.64 9.45 -6.39
C ASP A 606 -8.87 8.66 -7.68
N PHE A 607 -9.99 8.90 -8.34
CA PHE A 607 -10.40 8.28 -9.60
C PHE A 607 -10.22 9.21 -10.81
N ARG A 608 -9.75 10.45 -10.62
CA ARG A 608 -9.65 11.45 -11.70
C ARG A 608 -8.78 11.04 -12.87
N ASN A 609 -7.85 10.13 -12.64
CA ASN A 609 -6.95 9.61 -13.67
C ASN A 609 -7.35 8.21 -14.15
N SER A 610 -8.52 7.69 -13.75
CA SER A 610 -9.05 6.40 -14.17
C SER A 610 -10.07 6.55 -15.30
N ILE A 611 -10.17 5.52 -16.16
CA ILE A 611 -11.24 5.36 -17.13
C ILE A 611 -12.23 4.36 -16.55
N VAL A 612 -13.46 4.78 -16.28
CA VAL A 612 -14.51 3.92 -15.74
C VAL A 612 -15.36 3.38 -16.89
N ILE A 613 -15.38 2.08 -17.04
CA ILE A 613 -16.20 1.38 -18.06
C ILE A 613 -17.17 0.47 -17.32
N MET A 614 -18.44 0.63 -17.57
CA MET A 614 -19.50 -0.22 -17.07
C MET A 614 -20.11 -0.98 -18.23
N THR A 615 -20.35 -2.29 -18.08
CA THR A 615 -21.06 -3.05 -19.11
C THR A 615 -22.45 -3.43 -18.65
N THR A 616 -23.39 -3.44 -19.56
CA THR A 616 -24.76 -3.91 -19.32
C THR A 616 -25.26 -4.74 -20.50
N ASN A 617 -26.12 -5.70 -20.21
CA ASN A 617 -26.88 -6.45 -21.20
C ASN A 617 -28.38 -6.05 -21.21
N ALA A 618 -28.70 -4.94 -20.55
CA ALA A 618 -30.04 -4.35 -20.58
C ALA A 618 -30.47 -4.05 -22.03
N GLY A 619 -31.70 -4.40 -22.38
CA GLY A 619 -32.26 -4.25 -23.73
C GLY A 619 -32.01 -5.46 -24.64
N ALA A 620 -31.00 -6.30 -24.39
CA ALA A 620 -30.70 -7.45 -25.23
C ALA A 620 -31.87 -8.47 -25.32
N ALA A 621 -32.63 -8.64 -24.23
CA ALA A 621 -33.81 -9.53 -24.22
C ALA A 621 -34.99 -8.95 -24.98
N ASP A 622 -35.13 -7.63 -25.03
CA ASP A 622 -36.21 -6.94 -25.73
C ASP A 622 -35.90 -6.88 -27.24
N MET A 623 -34.63 -6.68 -27.63
CA MET A 623 -34.15 -6.79 -29.01
C MET A 623 -34.27 -8.20 -29.60
N ALA A 624 -34.24 -9.26 -28.77
CA ALA A 624 -34.38 -10.65 -29.22
C ALA A 624 -35.83 -11.06 -29.44
N ARG A 625 -36.80 -10.32 -28.93
CA ARG A 625 -38.23 -10.58 -29.19
C ARG A 625 -38.55 -10.11 -30.60
N GLU A 626 -38.68 -11.08 -31.51
CA GLU A 626 -39.26 -10.82 -32.85
C GLU A 626 -40.63 -10.20 -32.66
N GLY A 627 -40.80 -8.97 -33.13
CA GLY A 627 -42.08 -8.30 -33.11
C GLY A 627 -43.15 -9.15 -33.82
N VAL A 628 -44.13 -9.63 -33.08
CA VAL A 628 -45.33 -10.27 -33.63
C VAL A 628 -46.13 -9.17 -34.32
N GLY A 629 -45.84 -8.92 -35.62
CA GLY A 629 -46.54 -7.93 -36.44
C GLY A 629 -45.89 -7.75 -37.79
N PHE A 630 -46.72 -7.63 -38.83
CA PHE A 630 -46.30 -7.37 -40.22
C PHE A 630 -45.60 -6.03 -40.34
N GLY A 631 -44.25 -6.06 -40.43
CA GLY A 631 -43.39 -4.89 -40.64
C GLY A 631 -42.15 -4.91 -39.80
N SER A 632 -41.04 -5.42 -40.33
CA SER A 632 -39.70 -5.32 -39.73
C SER A 632 -39.20 -3.88 -39.87
N ILE A 633 -39.66 -3.00 -39.00
CA ILE A 633 -39.01 -1.72 -38.75
C ILE A 633 -38.04 -2.00 -37.61
N ALA A 634 -36.74 -2.02 -37.90
CA ALA A 634 -35.71 -1.95 -36.87
C ALA A 634 -36.02 -0.73 -36.01
N ARG A 635 -36.44 -0.95 -34.75
CA ARG A 635 -36.74 0.12 -33.82
C ARG A 635 -35.40 0.60 -33.25
N ASP A 636 -34.81 1.57 -33.96
CA ASP A 636 -33.77 2.41 -33.38
C ASP A 636 -34.32 3.07 -32.10
N GLY A 637 -33.88 2.64 -30.89
CA GLY A 637 -34.28 3.26 -29.64
C GLY A 637 -34.78 2.32 -28.53
N GLU A 638 -35.02 1.04 -28.80
CA GLU A 638 -35.45 0.09 -27.72
C GLU A 638 -34.37 -0.09 -26.65
N ASP A 639 -33.10 -0.01 -27.03
CA ASP A 639 -31.98 -0.03 -26.07
C ASP A 639 -31.97 1.18 -25.16
N GLU A 640 -32.27 2.37 -25.71
CA GLU A 640 -32.37 3.58 -24.89
C GLU A 640 -33.53 3.51 -23.90
N GLU A 641 -34.64 2.91 -24.26
CA GLU A 641 -35.78 2.76 -23.36
C GLU A 641 -35.47 1.76 -22.23
N ALA A 642 -34.82 0.65 -22.53
CA ALA A 642 -34.39 -0.31 -21.51
C ALA A 642 -33.38 0.33 -20.52
N ILE A 643 -32.42 1.10 -21.02
CA ILE A 643 -31.47 1.86 -20.21
C ILE A 643 -32.21 2.93 -19.38
N LYS A 644 -33.23 3.60 -19.96
CA LYS A 644 -34.06 4.60 -19.24
C LYS A 644 -34.90 3.98 -18.11
N ARG A 645 -35.30 2.73 -18.25
CA ARG A 645 -36.06 1.99 -17.21
C ARG A 645 -35.14 1.51 -16.09
N MET A 646 -33.92 1.10 -16.40
CA MET A 646 -33.00 0.46 -15.46
C MET A 646 -32.18 1.47 -14.67
N PHE A 647 -31.73 2.54 -15.29
CA PHE A 647 -30.84 3.52 -14.68
C PHE A 647 -31.56 4.85 -14.46
N SER A 648 -31.40 5.44 -13.26
CA SER A 648 -31.99 6.73 -12.93
C SER A 648 -31.52 7.82 -13.90
N PRO A 649 -32.35 8.86 -14.14
CA PRO A 649 -31.93 10.01 -14.96
C PRO A 649 -30.65 10.65 -14.45
N GLU A 650 -30.49 10.70 -13.12
CA GLU A 650 -29.31 11.25 -12.47
C GLU A 650 -28.05 10.49 -12.84
N PHE A 651 -28.07 9.15 -12.81
CA PHE A 651 -26.93 8.30 -13.19
C PHE A 651 -26.57 8.46 -14.67
N ARG A 652 -27.59 8.48 -15.55
CA ARG A 652 -27.37 8.61 -17.01
C ARG A 652 -26.75 9.94 -17.41
N ASN A 653 -27.15 11.03 -16.76
CA ASN A 653 -26.66 12.38 -17.05
C ASN A 653 -25.19 12.59 -16.61
N ARG A 654 -24.62 11.66 -15.84
CA ARG A 654 -23.21 11.72 -15.41
C ARG A 654 -22.28 10.84 -16.23
N LEU A 655 -22.85 10.06 -17.16
CA LEU A 655 -22.08 9.30 -18.14
C LEU A 655 -21.57 10.22 -19.24
N ASP A 656 -20.30 10.11 -19.58
CA ASP A 656 -19.72 10.83 -20.73
C ASP A 656 -20.27 10.30 -22.05
N ALA A 657 -20.49 8.98 -22.14
CA ALA A 657 -21.15 8.37 -23.29
C ALA A 657 -21.80 7.01 -22.93
N VAL A 658 -22.95 6.77 -23.57
CA VAL A 658 -23.52 5.44 -23.72
C VAL A 658 -23.11 4.91 -25.09
N VAL A 659 -22.46 3.75 -25.10
CA VAL A 659 -21.86 3.14 -26.28
C VAL A 659 -22.61 1.84 -26.58
N PRO A 660 -23.49 1.83 -27.57
CA PRO A 660 -24.22 0.62 -27.98
C PRO A 660 -23.30 -0.32 -28.76
N PHE A 661 -23.44 -1.60 -28.48
CA PHE A 661 -22.79 -2.71 -29.18
C PHE A 661 -23.83 -3.53 -29.87
N ASP A 662 -23.69 -3.70 -31.21
CA ASP A 662 -24.63 -4.42 -32.05
C ASP A 662 -24.32 -5.92 -32.10
N TYR A 663 -25.29 -6.69 -32.62
CA TYR A 663 -25.07 -8.09 -32.91
C TYR A 663 -23.97 -8.25 -33.98
N LEU A 664 -23.18 -9.32 -33.86
CA LEU A 664 -22.14 -9.62 -34.83
C LEU A 664 -22.75 -10.29 -36.07
N PRO A 665 -22.61 -9.71 -37.28
CA PRO A 665 -23.01 -10.39 -38.50
C PRO A 665 -22.15 -11.64 -38.76
N PRO A 666 -22.68 -12.68 -39.45
CA PRO A 666 -21.95 -13.94 -39.69
C PRO A 666 -20.56 -13.76 -40.32
N ALA A 667 -20.41 -12.80 -41.23
CA ALA A 667 -19.09 -12.48 -41.80
C ALA A 667 -18.05 -12.00 -40.78
N ILE A 668 -18.49 -11.31 -39.72
CA ILE A 668 -17.64 -10.87 -38.65
C ILE A 668 -17.33 -12.03 -37.66
N VAL A 669 -18.30 -12.92 -37.44
CA VAL A 669 -18.10 -14.11 -36.61
C VAL A 669 -16.99 -15.00 -37.20
N SER A 670 -16.90 -15.14 -38.52
CA SER A 670 -15.79 -15.84 -39.19
C SER A 670 -14.42 -15.24 -38.80
N ARG A 671 -14.30 -13.91 -38.81
CA ARG A 671 -13.05 -13.22 -38.41
C ARG A 671 -12.73 -13.41 -36.92
N VAL A 672 -13.75 -13.55 -36.07
CA VAL A 672 -13.54 -13.87 -34.63
C VAL A 672 -13.00 -15.28 -34.49
N ILE A 673 -13.49 -16.25 -35.30
CA ILE A 673 -12.93 -17.61 -35.33
C ILE A 673 -11.47 -17.59 -35.79
N ASP A 674 -11.16 -16.86 -36.87
CA ASP A 674 -9.78 -16.71 -37.34
C ASP A 674 -8.85 -16.17 -36.23
N LYS A 675 -9.31 -15.20 -35.43
CA LYS A 675 -8.57 -14.69 -34.28
C LYS A 675 -8.32 -15.78 -33.24
N PHE A 676 -9.33 -16.62 -32.88
CA PHE A 676 -9.15 -17.71 -31.93
C PHE A 676 -8.20 -18.79 -32.47
N ILE A 677 -8.28 -19.07 -33.76
CA ILE A 677 -7.38 -20.03 -34.44
C ILE A 677 -5.94 -19.49 -34.42
N LEU A 678 -5.74 -18.21 -34.74
CA LEU A 678 -4.42 -17.58 -34.71
C LEU A 678 -3.83 -17.60 -33.28
N GLN A 679 -4.65 -17.35 -32.25
CA GLN A 679 -4.21 -17.45 -30.86
C GLN A 679 -3.79 -18.88 -30.50
N LEU A 680 -4.53 -19.88 -30.98
CA LEU A 680 -4.18 -21.29 -30.80
C LEU A 680 -2.90 -21.65 -31.57
N GLU A 681 -2.72 -21.18 -32.79
CA GLU A 681 -1.52 -21.37 -33.60
C GLU A 681 -0.27 -20.81 -32.91
N LEU A 682 -0.37 -19.60 -32.33
CA LEU A 682 0.71 -19.02 -31.54
C LEU A 682 1.08 -19.87 -30.30
N GLN A 683 0.11 -20.46 -29.63
CA GLN A 683 0.34 -21.37 -28.49
C GLN A 683 1.00 -22.68 -28.96
N LEU A 684 0.59 -23.19 -30.10
CA LEU A 684 1.13 -24.44 -30.68
C LEU A 684 2.53 -24.25 -31.31
N ALA A 685 2.84 -23.04 -31.79
CA ALA A 685 4.15 -22.71 -32.35
C ALA A 685 5.32 -22.92 -31.35
N GLU A 686 5.08 -22.75 -30.05
CA GLU A 686 6.06 -23.06 -28.99
C GLU A 686 6.46 -24.55 -28.96
N ARG A 687 5.62 -25.42 -29.55
CA ARG A 687 5.81 -26.88 -29.64
C ARG A 687 6.14 -27.35 -31.06
N ASP A 688 6.48 -26.45 -31.98
CA ASP A 688 6.71 -26.74 -33.40
C ASP A 688 5.49 -27.40 -34.07
N VAL A 689 4.26 -27.01 -33.72
CA VAL A 689 3.01 -27.53 -34.31
C VAL A 689 2.27 -26.40 -35.06
N HIS A 690 1.92 -26.67 -36.32
CA HIS A 690 1.13 -25.77 -37.17
C HIS A 690 -0.28 -26.31 -37.31
N ILE A 691 -1.28 -25.45 -37.16
CA ILE A 691 -2.68 -25.81 -37.33
C ILE A 691 -3.29 -25.08 -38.53
N GLN A 692 -4.01 -25.80 -39.35
CA GLN A 692 -4.83 -25.27 -40.47
C GLN A 692 -6.26 -25.73 -40.28
N VAL A 693 -7.20 -24.78 -40.29
CA VAL A 693 -8.63 -25.08 -40.18
C VAL A 693 -9.26 -24.80 -41.51
N ALA A 694 -9.83 -25.80 -42.12
CA ALA A 694 -10.49 -25.71 -43.44
C ALA A 694 -11.78 -24.87 -43.35
N ASP A 695 -12.22 -24.31 -44.45
CA ASP A 695 -13.36 -23.40 -44.48
C ASP A 695 -14.70 -24.10 -44.17
N ASP A 696 -14.83 -25.40 -44.46
CA ASP A 696 -15.95 -26.23 -44.04
C ASP A 696 -16.00 -26.38 -42.49
N ALA A 697 -14.86 -26.57 -41.84
CA ALA A 697 -14.77 -26.63 -40.39
C ALA A 697 -15.09 -25.27 -39.75
N LYS A 698 -14.68 -24.16 -40.36
CA LYS A 698 -15.08 -22.82 -39.92
C LYS A 698 -16.58 -22.62 -40.02
N ALA A 699 -17.20 -23.00 -41.15
CA ALA A 699 -18.65 -22.92 -41.33
C ALA A 699 -19.40 -23.74 -40.27
N TRP A 700 -18.93 -24.96 -40.00
CA TRP A 700 -19.48 -25.84 -38.96
C TRP A 700 -19.36 -25.21 -37.56
N LEU A 701 -18.22 -24.55 -37.24
CA LEU A 701 -18.03 -23.83 -35.97
C LEU A 701 -18.96 -22.63 -35.86
N ILE A 702 -19.23 -21.89 -36.96
CA ILE A 702 -20.17 -20.75 -36.98
C ILE A 702 -21.58 -21.25 -36.67
N GLU A 703 -22.04 -22.27 -37.39
CA GLU A 703 -23.40 -22.78 -37.27
C GLU A 703 -23.73 -23.27 -35.85
N ARG A 704 -22.76 -23.95 -35.17
CA ARG A 704 -23.00 -24.55 -33.86
C ARG A 704 -22.48 -23.71 -32.69
N GLY A 705 -21.58 -22.77 -32.95
CA GLY A 705 -20.92 -21.95 -31.90
C GLY A 705 -21.41 -20.51 -31.81
N TYR A 706 -22.20 -20.03 -32.80
CA TYR A 706 -22.79 -18.72 -32.72
C TYR A 706 -24.27 -18.80 -32.35
N ASP A 707 -24.64 -18.16 -31.29
CA ASP A 707 -26.01 -17.98 -30.85
C ASP A 707 -26.36 -16.49 -30.81
N ARG A 708 -27.54 -16.12 -31.30
CA ARG A 708 -27.95 -14.71 -31.37
C ARG A 708 -28.08 -14.08 -29.99
N LEU A 709 -28.45 -14.83 -28.96
CA LEU A 709 -28.58 -14.34 -27.56
C LEU A 709 -27.24 -14.27 -26.82
N TYR A 710 -26.36 -15.25 -27.09
CA TYR A 710 -25.08 -15.40 -26.40
C TYR A 710 -23.86 -14.94 -27.17
N GLY A 711 -24.08 -14.46 -28.43
CA GLY A 711 -23.05 -13.94 -29.33
C GLY A 711 -21.95 -14.96 -29.65
N ALA A 712 -20.71 -14.53 -29.65
CA ALA A 712 -19.53 -15.37 -29.90
C ALA A 712 -19.01 -16.12 -28.63
N ARG A 713 -19.66 -15.99 -27.47
CA ARG A 713 -19.20 -16.61 -26.22
C ARG A 713 -19.18 -18.15 -26.28
N PRO A 714 -20.17 -18.85 -26.89
CA PRO A 714 -20.14 -20.30 -27.04
C PRO A 714 -19.02 -20.78 -27.97
N LEU A 715 -18.59 -19.99 -28.98
CA LEU A 715 -17.50 -20.34 -29.90
C LEU A 715 -16.20 -20.69 -29.17
N GLY A 716 -15.81 -19.92 -28.17
CA GLY A 716 -14.59 -20.18 -27.40
C GLY A 716 -14.65 -21.53 -26.69
N ARG A 717 -15.82 -21.91 -26.13
CA ARG A 717 -16.06 -23.20 -25.49
C ARG A 717 -16.05 -24.35 -26.51
N LEU A 718 -16.69 -24.13 -27.65
CA LEU A 718 -16.73 -25.11 -28.73
C LEU A 718 -15.33 -25.41 -29.28
N ILE A 719 -14.51 -24.39 -29.49
CA ILE A 719 -13.10 -24.54 -29.91
C ILE A 719 -12.30 -25.26 -28.82
N GLN A 720 -12.52 -24.95 -27.55
CA GLN A 720 -11.86 -25.64 -26.45
C GLN A 720 -12.22 -27.11 -26.41
N GLU A 721 -13.49 -27.45 -26.52
CA GLU A 721 -13.99 -28.82 -26.43
C GLU A 721 -13.65 -29.64 -27.68
N LYS A 722 -13.89 -29.07 -28.88
CA LYS A 722 -13.81 -29.83 -30.13
C LYS A 722 -12.44 -29.76 -30.81
N ILE A 723 -11.59 -28.75 -30.47
CA ILE A 723 -10.26 -28.61 -31.09
C ILE A 723 -9.16 -28.76 -30.02
N LYS A 724 -9.20 -27.95 -28.94
CA LYS A 724 -8.07 -27.95 -27.98
C LYS A 724 -7.95 -29.24 -27.18
N GLN A 725 -9.07 -29.85 -26.73
CA GLN A 725 -9.03 -31.08 -25.96
C GLN A 725 -8.47 -32.26 -26.77
N PRO A 726 -8.94 -32.57 -28.01
CA PRO A 726 -8.34 -33.61 -28.80
C PRO A 726 -6.89 -33.38 -29.15
N LEU A 727 -6.51 -32.12 -29.43
CA LEU A 727 -5.10 -31.78 -29.70
C LEU A 727 -4.20 -31.93 -28.46
N ALA A 728 -4.72 -31.71 -27.26
CA ALA A 728 -3.94 -31.85 -26.05
C ALA A 728 -3.49 -33.31 -25.84
N GLU A 729 -4.37 -34.28 -26.12
CA GLU A 729 -4.00 -35.72 -26.06
C GLU A 729 -2.94 -36.07 -27.08
N GLU A 730 -3.07 -35.59 -28.33
CA GLU A 730 -2.09 -35.82 -29.39
C GLU A 730 -0.72 -35.13 -29.12
N LEU A 731 -0.73 -33.98 -28.46
CA LEU A 731 0.46 -33.24 -28.06
C LEU A 731 1.19 -33.90 -26.89
N LEU A 732 0.46 -34.55 -25.97
CA LEU A 732 1.04 -35.14 -24.77
C LEU A 732 1.43 -36.60 -24.98
N PHE A 733 0.62 -37.36 -25.71
CA PHE A 733 0.73 -38.84 -25.79
C PHE A 733 0.68 -39.37 -27.23
N GLY A 734 0.35 -38.52 -28.20
CA GLY A 734 0.09 -38.95 -29.57
C GLY A 734 1.15 -38.53 -30.58
N LYS A 735 0.70 -38.33 -31.83
CA LYS A 735 1.54 -38.10 -33.02
C LYS A 735 2.25 -36.76 -33.04
N LEU A 736 1.85 -35.79 -32.19
CA LEU A 736 2.40 -34.42 -32.15
C LEU A 736 3.50 -34.23 -31.09
N LEU A 737 3.97 -35.29 -30.47
CA LEU A 737 5.02 -35.25 -29.43
C LEU A 737 6.34 -34.56 -29.90
N HIS A 738 6.61 -34.59 -31.20
CA HIS A 738 7.81 -34.00 -31.84
C HIS A 738 7.49 -32.85 -32.80
N GLY A 739 6.29 -32.25 -32.63
CA GLY A 739 5.78 -31.24 -33.57
C GLY A 739 5.05 -31.87 -34.76
N GLY A 740 4.58 -31.07 -35.70
CA GLY A 740 3.89 -31.52 -36.90
C GLY A 740 2.89 -30.53 -37.43
N GLU A 741 2.10 -30.97 -38.39
CA GLU A 741 1.00 -30.22 -38.99
C GLU A 741 -0.33 -30.89 -38.67
N VAL A 742 -1.34 -30.09 -38.36
CA VAL A 742 -2.70 -30.54 -38.07
C VAL A 742 -3.65 -29.82 -39.03
N ARG A 743 -4.43 -30.60 -39.79
CA ARG A 743 -5.54 -30.06 -40.58
C ARG A 743 -6.87 -30.46 -39.97
N VAL A 744 -7.70 -29.45 -39.69
CA VAL A 744 -9.05 -29.65 -39.14
C VAL A 744 -10.04 -29.52 -40.26
N HIS A 745 -10.88 -30.54 -40.48
CA HIS A 745 -11.89 -30.59 -41.51
C HIS A 745 -13.19 -31.20 -40.95
N VAL A 746 -14.27 -31.13 -41.65
CA VAL A 746 -15.55 -31.79 -41.23
C VAL A 746 -15.52 -33.26 -41.62
N LYS A 747 -15.81 -34.14 -40.65
CA LYS A 747 -15.96 -35.58 -40.86
C LYS A 747 -17.13 -36.10 -40.01
N ASP A 748 -18.02 -36.89 -40.65
CA ASP A 748 -19.15 -37.58 -40.00
C ASP A 748 -19.95 -36.69 -39.02
N GLU A 749 -20.41 -35.50 -39.51
CA GLU A 749 -21.08 -34.46 -38.72
C GLU A 749 -20.27 -33.82 -37.56
N GLY A 750 -18.99 -34.15 -37.39
CA GLY A 750 -18.07 -33.60 -36.41
C GLY A 750 -16.80 -33.00 -37.03
N LEU A 751 -15.85 -32.63 -36.17
CA LEU A 751 -14.52 -32.18 -36.62
C LEU A 751 -13.56 -33.37 -36.65
N GLY A 752 -12.90 -33.59 -37.80
CA GLY A 752 -11.85 -34.58 -38.02
C GLY A 752 -10.47 -33.92 -38.02
N PHE A 753 -9.45 -34.67 -37.60
CA PHE A 753 -8.08 -34.20 -37.55
C PHE A 753 -7.19 -35.05 -38.46
N GLU A 754 -6.57 -34.43 -39.42
CA GLU A 754 -5.52 -35.04 -40.23
C GLU A 754 -4.17 -34.56 -39.67
N ILE A 755 -3.44 -35.49 -39.06
CA ILE A 755 -2.20 -35.19 -38.32
C ILE A 755 -1.01 -35.73 -39.12
N VAL A 756 -0.12 -34.83 -39.51
CA VAL A 756 1.18 -35.16 -40.11
C VAL A 756 2.24 -34.97 -39.03
N PRO A 757 2.83 -36.06 -38.49
CA PRO A 757 3.83 -35.96 -37.44
C PRO A 757 5.09 -35.29 -37.94
N GLY A 758 5.68 -34.41 -37.12
CA GLY A 758 6.97 -33.81 -37.38
C GLY A 758 8.11 -34.81 -37.20
N VAL A 759 9.18 -34.65 -37.98
CA VAL A 759 10.39 -35.46 -37.84
C VAL A 759 11.14 -35.00 -36.59
N ALA A 760 11.44 -35.93 -35.69
CA ALA A 760 12.24 -35.64 -34.49
C ALA A 760 13.56 -34.97 -34.87
N LYS A 761 13.73 -33.70 -34.55
CA LYS A 761 15.04 -33.01 -34.70
C LYS A 761 16.02 -33.70 -33.79
N PRO A 762 17.22 -34.18 -34.30
CA PRO A 762 18.21 -34.82 -33.46
C PRO A 762 18.59 -33.83 -32.33
N LYS A 763 18.51 -34.26 -31.08
CA LYS A 763 18.94 -33.47 -29.92
C LYS A 763 20.39 -33.00 -30.23
N LYS A 764 20.60 -31.71 -30.42
CA LYS A 764 21.93 -31.13 -30.41
C LYS A 764 22.56 -31.49 -29.08
N LEU A 765 23.51 -32.47 -29.09
CA LEU A 765 24.33 -32.78 -27.96
C LEU A 765 24.93 -31.45 -27.47
N ARG A 766 24.58 -31.05 -26.28
CA ARG A 766 25.26 -29.95 -25.57
C ARG A 766 26.73 -30.34 -25.54
N LYS A 767 27.56 -29.63 -26.30
CA LYS A 767 29.02 -29.72 -26.14
C LYS A 767 29.31 -29.49 -24.65
N PRO A 768 30.09 -30.37 -23.99
CA PRO A 768 30.49 -30.12 -22.63
C PRO A 768 31.23 -28.77 -22.62
N LYS A 769 30.81 -27.87 -21.70
CA LYS A 769 31.56 -26.64 -21.45
C LYS A 769 32.99 -27.01 -21.18
N GLY A 770 33.88 -26.58 -22.09
CA GLY A 770 35.29 -26.83 -22.00
C GLY A 770 35.83 -26.42 -20.64
N GLY A 771 36.51 -27.35 -20.00
CA GLY A 771 37.32 -27.09 -18.84
C GLY A 771 38.37 -26.04 -19.18
N THR A 772 38.61 -25.16 -18.27
CA THR A 772 39.70 -24.19 -18.22
C THR A 772 41.04 -24.90 -18.55
N PRO A 773 41.87 -24.39 -19.46
CA PRO A 773 43.21 -24.97 -19.68
C PRO A 773 44.05 -24.72 -18.41
N ALA A 774 44.56 -25.81 -17.86
CA ALA A 774 45.54 -25.78 -16.79
C ALA A 774 46.81 -25.07 -17.29
N THR A 775 47.28 -24.11 -16.54
CA THR A 775 48.55 -23.43 -16.69
C THR A 775 49.69 -24.45 -16.54
N PRO A 776 50.70 -24.50 -17.42
CA PRO A 776 51.86 -25.37 -17.23
C PRO A 776 52.74 -24.80 -16.11
N THR A 777 52.90 -25.55 -15.04
CA THR A 777 53.95 -25.35 -14.03
C THR A 777 55.30 -25.74 -14.63
N ASN A 778 56.14 -24.75 -14.83
CA ASN A 778 57.60 -24.95 -15.05
C ASN A 778 58.25 -25.35 -13.72
N GLU A 779 58.58 -26.56 -13.53
CA GLU A 779 59.60 -26.94 -12.57
C GLU A 779 60.98 -27.05 -13.29
N PRO A 780 62.10 -26.52 -12.72
CA PRO A 780 63.43 -26.65 -13.31
C PRO A 780 64.00 -27.99 -12.97
N LEU A 781 64.48 -28.67 -14.04
CA LEU A 781 65.42 -29.83 -13.95
C LEU A 781 66.68 -29.43 -13.21
N VAL A 782 67.00 -30.12 -12.11
CA VAL A 782 68.30 -30.12 -11.49
C VAL A 782 69.01 -31.42 -11.96
N GLU A 783 70.08 -31.24 -12.69
CA GLU A 783 71.07 -32.28 -12.95
C GLU A 783 71.87 -32.63 -11.69
N ALA A 784 71.97 -33.86 -11.34
CA ALA A 784 73.22 -34.61 -10.99
C ALA A 784 72.85 -36.08 -10.75
#